data_5e52072f2a7d5f781e7ce059bab44422
#
_entry.id   5e52072f2a7d5f781e7ce059bab44422
#
_cell.length_a   1.000
_cell.length_b   1.000
_cell.length_c   1.000
_cell.angle_alpha   90.00
_cell.angle_beta   90.00
_cell.angle_gamma   90.00
#
_symmetry.space_group_name_H-M   'P 1'
#
loop_
_entity.id
_entity.type
_entity.pdbx_description
1 polymer ?
#
loop_
_entity_poly.entity_id
_entity_poly.type
_entity_poly.pdbx_seq_one_letter_code
_entity_poly.pdbx_strand_id
1 'polypeptide(L)'
;MKKALKISLIVIASLILIVAIASTFFIISIMNETKNVEFDKNKIISATKQINVYDSSGNLIESASFNGRKIAPLSDLSADTINCFLSIEDKKFYSHNGLNYKRIGKAILNNIKSRSFKEGASTISQQLIKNTHLSNEKTIKRKIKEVILTKKLEKTFTKDEILETYLNVIYYGDSCYGIEEASNHYFNKSAKDLNLVESATLAGLIKAPSLYSPTSNYDNSLKRRNLVLKSLYDDEYISDEEYLKLKEQPIELSLHSENSENGIYLENVRSEAEKVLNMSVQQITLNNYKIYTYFDANKQEDLKNALNNEAYYHKNSYGNIADSLGIILDNSTAGVSAMYGKSKYCLSDFNRQPGSAIKPILVYAPALDGGEISNCSQILDEKIDYNGYSPNNVGGKFYGYVSVRDAVAKSLNIPAVKVMDYVGIEKCKAFAKKAGITFNEYDNGYAIALGGFNEGITLKSLVNSYIPFSNAGEYSEARFIKKITTEYGKTLYENVSTKTRVMGDDTAYLMTDLLRDGVKYGTSSRLNKLPFDVAGKTGTVAVKGTNLNTDVYSVAYTSSDTVGVWLGNYTLDEQYNLEGSNNGGTYCTSMVKDVMQSMYATTPPADFARPQSVVTLKIDEKNLDENHTIKLADENCPERYSLDEIFSERFKPSETSTLYTDLSCDFDVTYDESENKAIVTFTPKDYLSYCVLCNNKIIAEIGNNSDVKTIEYAQLSPNTMYTFEIEVRNDFNDVLFKTKGKSIYTKNSYDSLIKDEIITDEKLSWYFL
;
A
#
# COMPACT_ATOMS: atom_id res chain seq x y z
N MET A 1 13.58 63.94 -29.38
CA MET A 1 14.12 62.77 -28.63
C MET A 1 14.69 63.15 -27.26
N LYS A 2 15.67 64.04 -27.08
CA LYS A 2 16.30 64.35 -25.75
C LYS A 2 15.33 64.89 -24.68
N LYS A 3 14.27 65.66 -25.04
CA LYS A 3 13.23 66.16 -24.09
C LYS A 3 12.30 65.03 -23.63
N ALA A 4 11.84 64.17 -24.54
CA ALA A 4 11.00 63.04 -24.19
C ALA A 4 11.71 62.02 -23.27
N LEU A 5 12.97 61.74 -23.55
CA LEU A 5 13.81 60.89 -22.68
C LEU A 5 14.01 61.45 -21.26
N LYS A 6 14.18 62.77 -21.14
CA LYS A 6 14.26 63.45 -19.81
C LYS A 6 12.94 63.34 -19.05
N ILE A 7 11.80 63.56 -19.71
CA ILE A 7 10.47 63.45 -19.09
C ILE A 7 10.22 62.01 -18.64
N SER A 8 10.53 60.99 -19.46
CA SER A 8 10.40 59.58 -19.07
C SER A 8 11.28 59.22 -17.88
N LEU A 9 12.50 59.71 -17.83
CA LEU A 9 13.39 59.51 -16.70
C LEU A 9 12.87 60.13 -15.40
N ILE A 10 12.30 61.34 -15.47
CA ILE A 10 11.69 62.02 -14.31
C ILE A 10 10.46 61.27 -13.83
N VAL A 11 9.60 60.80 -14.74
CA VAL A 11 8.40 60.02 -14.40
C VAL A 11 8.82 58.70 -13.73
N ILE A 12 9.80 57.97 -14.26
CA ILE A 12 10.33 56.73 -13.66
C ILE A 12 10.92 57.01 -12.29
N ALA A 13 11.72 58.05 -12.13
CA ALA A 13 12.29 58.44 -10.84
C ALA A 13 11.22 58.80 -9.80
N SER A 14 10.16 59.54 -10.23
CA SER A 14 9.05 59.88 -9.35
C SER A 14 8.23 58.64 -8.96
N LEU A 15 8.03 57.71 -9.86
CA LEU A 15 7.34 56.42 -9.57
C LEU A 15 8.16 55.59 -8.58
N ILE A 16 9.47 55.48 -8.74
CA ILE A 16 10.39 54.83 -7.81
C ILE A 16 10.33 55.49 -6.44
N LEU A 17 10.29 56.82 -6.38
CA LEU A 17 10.21 57.56 -5.13
C LEU A 17 8.88 57.30 -4.40
N ILE A 18 7.77 57.32 -5.11
CA ILE A 18 6.44 57.02 -4.54
C ILE A 18 6.40 55.59 -3.98
N VAL A 19 6.91 54.59 -4.74
CA VAL A 19 7.00 53.21 -4.28
C VAL A 19 7.89 53.06 -3.05
N ALA A 20 9.01 53.80 -3.01
CA ALA A 20 9.91 53.82 -1.84
C ALA A 20 9.24 54.42 -0.59
N ILE A 21 8.51 55.53 -0.75
CA ILE A 21 7.76 56.17 0.34
C ILE A 21 6.65 55.25 0.84
N ALA A 22 5.83 54.66 -0.05
CA ALA A 22 4.78 53.72 0.31
C ALA A 22 5.34 52.47 1.03
N SER A 23 6.45 51.92 0.52
CA SER A 23 7.15 50.79 1.15
C SER A 23 7.67 51.15 2.56
N THR A 24 8.17 52.37 2.73
CA THR A 24 8.63 52.86 4.03
C THR A 24 7.48 52.99 5.03
N PHE A 25 6.36 53.57 4.63
CA PHE A 25 5.14 53.64 5.47
C PHE A 25 4.63 52.26 5.84
N PHE A 26 4.59 51.32 4.89
CA PHE A 26 4.19 49.93 5.12
C PHE A 26 5.12 49.24 6.15
N ILE A 27 6.44 49.41 6.02
CA ILE A 27 7.42 48.86 6.97
C ILE A 27 7.24 49.49 8.35
N ILE A 28 7.05 50.79 8.44
CA ILE A 28 6.83 51.51 9.73
C ILE A 28 5.54 51.01 10.38
N SER A 29 4.47 50.81 9.63
CA SER A 29 3.20 50.24 10.14
C SER A 29 3.43 48.87 10.76
N ILE A 30 4.10 47.94 10.06
CA ILE A 30 4.44 46.63 10.60
C ILE A 30 5.36 46.70 11.81
N MET A 31 6.34 47.59 11.81
CA MET A 31 7.24 47.82 12.95
C MET A 31 6.44 48.28 14.19
N ASN A 32 5.46 49.14 14.02
CA ASN A 32 4.59 49.59 15.12
C ASN A 32 3.71 48.44 15.67
N GLU A 33 3.19 47.57 14.81
CA GLU A 33 2.47 46.36 15.24
C GLU A 33 3.36 45.35 15.98
N THR A 34 4.63 45.27 15.62
CA THR A 34 5.56 44.24 16.10
C THR A 34 6.55 44.74 17.16
N LYS A 35 6.57 46.05 17.50
CA LYS A 35 7.52 46.63 18.48
C LYS A 35 7.48 46.00 19.87
N ASN A 36 6.30 45.46 20.26
CA ASN A 36 6.07 44.83 21.57
C ASN A 36 6.26 43.30 21.52
N VAL A 37 6.86 42.78 20.46
CA VAL A 37 7.20 41.35 20.40
C VAL A 37 8.08 40.98 21.60
N GLU A 38 7.60 40.05 22.41
CA GLU A 38 8.29 39.55 23.58
C GLU A 38 9.48 38.67 23.19
N PHE A 39 10.63 38.88 23.84
CA PHE A 39 11.80 37.99 23.70
C PHE A 39 11.88 37.12 24.95
N ASP A 40 11.62 35.85 24.78
CA ASP A 40 11.70 34.88 25.86
C ASP A 40 13.09 34.25 25.89
N LYS A 41 13.95 34.72 26.82
CA LYS A 41 15.31 34.17 27.01
C LYS A 41 15.30 32.68 27.38
N ASN A 42 14.21 32.18 28.02
CA ASN A 42 14.12 30.78 28.42
C ASN A 42 14.05 29.87 27.20
N LYS A 43 13.52 30.33 26.07
CA LYS A 43 13.54 29.58 24.81
C LYS A 43 14.96 29.33 24.30
N ILE A 44 15.89 30.20 24.56
CA ILE A 44 17.29 29.98 24.21
C ILE A 44 17.94 29.00 25.21
N ILE A 45 17.74 29.23 26.50
CA ILE A 45 18.28 28.38 27.58
C ILE A 45 17.70 26.95 27.52
N SER A 46 16.42 26.81 27.11
CA SER A 46 15.75 25.53 26.99
C SER A 46 15.87 24.86 25.63
N ALA A 47 16.66 25.46 24.72
CA ALA A 47 16.76 24.96 23.34
C ALA A 47 17.31 23.51 23.21
N THR A 48 17.85 22.99 24.30
CA THR A 48 18.42 21.64 24.43
C THR A 48 17.48 20.64 25.14
N LYS A 49 16.25 21.05 25.50
CA LYS A 49 15.27 20.16 26.15
C LYS A 49 14.67 19.14 25.18
N GLN A 50 14.09 18.08 25.74
CA GLN A 50 13.46 16.97 25.00
C GLN A 50 11.97 17.20 24.74
N ILE A 51 11.43 16.58 23.68
CA ILE A 51 9.99 16.52 23.42
C ILE A 51 9.41 15.33 24.20
N ASN A 52 8.27 15.55 24.88
CA ASN A 52 7.57 14.46 25.56
C ASN A 52 6.58 13.80 24.58
N VAL A 53 6.87 12.56 24.19
CA VAL A 53 5.99 11.74 23.35
C VAL A 53 5.40 10.61 24.20
N TYR A 54 4.10 10.44 24.12
CA TYR A 54 3.35 9.45 24.88
C TYR A 54 2.73 8.42 23.95
N ASP A 55 2.70 7.16 24.40
CA ASP A 55 2.03 6.06 23.72
C ASP A 55 0.50 6.18 23.75
N SER A 56 -0.20 5.20 23.18
CA SER A 56 -1.66 5.15 23.15
C SER A 56 -2.30 5.03 24.54
N SER A 57 -1.55 4.51 25.52
CA SER A 57 -1.94 4.33 26.93
C SER A 57 -1.57 5.52 27.81
N GLY A 58 -0.82 6.50 27.29
CA GLY A 58 -0.37 7.69 27.99
C GLY A 58 0.95 7.53 28.75
N ASN A 59 1.70 6.45 28.50
CA ASN A 59 3.05 6.28 29.04
C ASN A 59 4.05 7.07 28.20
N LEU A 60 5.09 7.60 28.84
CA LEU A 60 6.19 8.24 28.13
C LEU A 60 6.98 7.17 27.34
N ILE A 61 7.18 7.41 26.06
CA ILE A 61 8.06 6.57 25.24
C ILE A 61 9.50 6.95 25.57
N GLU A 62 10.21 6.11 26.34
CA GLU A 62 11.56 6.41 26.86
C GLU A 62 12.60 6.66 25.76
N SER A 63 12.52 5.93 24.66
CA SER A 63 13.38 6.16 23.49
C SER A 63 12.99 7.42 22.70
N ALA A 64 11.88 8.07 23.10
CA ALA A 64 11.55 9.43 22.68
C ALA A 64 12.41 10.50 23.37
N SER A 65 13.50 10.12 24.03
CA SER A 65 14.59 11.05 23.99
C SER A 65 14.95 11.24 22.52
N PHE A 66 14.15 12.10 21.86
CA PHE A 66 14.58 12.84 20.71
C PHE A 66 15.88 13.50 21.15
N ASN A 67 16.86 12.62 21.29
CA ASN A 67 18.20 12.80 21.80
C ASN A 67 18.24 13.18 23.29
N GLY A 68 18.80 12.31 24.09
CA GLY A 68 19.68 12.79 25.14
C GLY A 68 20.74 13.60 24.43
N ARG A 69 20.39 14.83 23.97
CA ARG A 69 21.30 15.68 23.24
C ARG A 69 22.52 15.85 24.09
N LYS A 70 23.60 15.14 23.73
CA LYS A 70 24.91 15.49 24.20
C LYS A 70 25.18 16.86 23.59
N ILE A 71 25.19 17.88 24.42
CA ILE A 71 25.58 19.25 24.02
C ILE A 71 27.08 19.17 23.78
N ALA A 72 27.54 19.65 22.62
CA ALA A 72 28.94 19.97 22.40
C ALA A 72 29.19 21.36 22.90
N PRO A 73 29.92 21.56 24.05
CA PRO A 73 30.36 22.88 24.47
C PRO A 73 31.21 23.51 23.38
N LEU A 74 31.08 24.83 23.17
CA LEU A 74 31.86 25.50 22.14
C LEU A 74 33.37 25.40 22.42
N SER A 75 33.75 25.31 23.71
CA SER A 75 35.14 25.10 24.15
C SER A 75 35.75 23.80 23.70
N ASP A 76 34.93 22.77 23.43
CA ASP A 76 35.39 21.44 23.06
C ASP A 76 35.54 21.28 21.53
N LEU A 77 34.94 22.21 20.76
CA LEU A 77 35.04 22.19 19.30
C LEU A 77 36.37 22.77 18.82
N SER A 78 36.98 22.13 17.82
CA SER A 78 38.19 22.65 17.21
C SER A 78 37.96 24.00 16.53
N ALA A 79 38.99 24.84 16.45
CA ALA A 79 38.92 26.08 15.70
C ALA A 79 38.55 25.87 14.23
N ASP A 80 39.01 24.79 13.63
CA ASP A 80 38.68 24.39 12.26
C ASP A 80 37.20 24.11 12.08
N THR A 81 36.58 23.38 13.03
CA THR A 81 35.15 23.14 13.04
C THR A 81 34.38 24.46 13.11
N ILE A 82 34.70 25.34 14.07
CA ILE A 82 34.04 26.63 14.22
C ILE A 82 34.18 27.49 12.95
N ASN A 83 35.38 27.54 12.37
CA ASN A 83 35.66 28.31 11.16
C ASN A 83 34.89 27.82 9.94
N CYS A 84 34.63 26.49 9.79
CA CYS A 84 33.78 25.95 8.74
C CYS A 84 32.39 26.61 8.76
N PHE A 85 31.76 26.70 9.92
CA PHE A 85 30.44 27.31 10.05
C PHE A 85 30.46 28.82 9.86
N LEU A 86 31.43 29.49 10.46
CA LEU A 86 31.56 30.95 10.34
C LEU A 86 31.79 31.37 8.89
N SER A 87 32.71 30.74 8.20
CA SER A 87 33.11 31.14 6.84
C SER A 87 31.96 30.99 5.84
N ILE A 88 31.15 29.93 5.95
CA ILE A 88 30.07 29.71 5.00
C ILE A 88 28.78 30.44 5.38
N GLU A 89 28.43 30.53 6.66
CA GLU A 89 27.18 31.11 7.14
C GLU A 89 27.32 32.61 7.49
N ASP A 90 28.34 33.00 8.26
CA ASP A 90 28.44 34.35 8.75
C ASP A 90 29.91 34.80 9.08
N LYS A 91 30.73 35.00 8.05
CA LYS A 91 32.15 35.37 8.17
C LYS A 91 32.44 36.50 9.16
N LYS A 92 31.51 37.42 9.39
CA LYS A 92 31.64 38.58 10.26
C LYS A 92 30.84 38.45 11.54
N PHE A 93 30.51 37.23 11.98
CA PHE A 93 29.67 36.97 13.14
C PHE A 93 30.12 37.75 14.39
N TYR A 94 31.39 37.70 14.74
CA TYR A 94 31.95 38.38 15.91
C TYR A 94 32.05 39.90 15.76
N SER A 95 31.89 40.46 14.54
CA SER A 95 32.10 41.88 14.28
C SER A 95 30.82 42.71 14.06
N HIS A 96 29.65 42.09 14.12
CA HIS A 96 28.36 42.78 14.00
C HIS A 96 27.42 42.47 15.17
N ASN A 97 26.40 43.31 15.38
CA ASN A 97 25.40 43.15 16.44
C ASN A 97 24.12 42.55 15.89
N GLY A 98 24.20 41.29 15.40
CA GLY A 98 23.09 40.49 14.93
C GLY A 98 22.67 40.70 13.48
N LEU A 99 23.03 41.83 12.85
CA LEU A 99 22.67 42.14 11.46
C LEU A 99 23.92 42.59 10.68
N ASN A 100 24.13 41.97 9.52
CA ASN A 100 25.21 42.35 8.60
C ASN A 100 24.66 43.22 7.47
N TYR A 101 24.57 44.54 7.72
CA TYR A 101 23.99 45.49 6.76
C TYR A 101 24.73 45.52 5.41
N LYS A 102 26.07 45.32 5.40
CA LYS A 102 26.84 45.25 4.15
C LYS A 102 26.47 44.02 3.33
N ARG A 103 26.31 42.87 3.97
CA ARG A 103 25.88 41.64 3.30
C ARG A 103 24.44 41.74 2.80
N ILE A 104 23.53 42.35 3.56
CA ILE A 104 22.15 42.62 3.15
C ILE A 104 22.13 43.48 1.88
N GLY A 105 22.86 44.61 1.87
CA GLY A 105 22.95 45.48 0.69
C GLY A 105 23.51 44.77 -0.55
N LYS A 106 24.58 43.95 -0.38
CA LYS A 106 25.19 43.18 -1.46
C LYS A 106 24.19 42.11 -2.02
N ALA A 107 23.51 41.40 -1.14
CA ALA A 107 22.52 40.37 -1.53
C ALA A 107 21.33 40.99 -2.29
N ILE A 108 20.85 42.17 -1.87
CA ILE A 108 19.79 42.91 -2.58
C ILE A 108 20.25 43.25 -4.01
N LEU A 109 21.44 43.81 -4.15
CA LEU A 109 21.99 44.18 -5.45
C LEU A 109 22.19 42.98 -6.37
N ASN A 110 22.73 41.87 -5.83
CA ASN A 110 22.95 40.62 -6.60
C ASN A 110 21.64 39.96 -7.00
N ASN A 111 20.63 39.91 -6.13
CA ASN A 111 19.31 39.38 -6.44
C ASN A 111 18.58 40.20 -7.50
N ILE A 112 18.69 41.51 -7.47
CA ILE A 112 18.17 42.41 -8.53
C ILE A 112 18.88 42.14 -9.86
N LYS A 113 20.23 42.04 -9.84
CA LYS A 113 21.05 41.83 -11.02
C LYS A 113 20.82 40.45 -11.67
N SER A 114 20.64 39.42 -10.84
CA SER A 114 20.38 38.04 -11.27
C SER A 114 18.90 37.73 -11.58
N ARG A 115 17.97 38.67 -11.30
CA ARG A 115 16.52 38.50 -11.34
C ARG A 115 16.03 37.24 -10.60
N SER A 116 16.75 36.86 -9.53
CA SER A 116 16.45 35.66 -8.76
C SER A 116 16.86 35.81 -7.30
N PHE A 117 16.10 35.23 -6.37
CA PHE A 117 16.39 35.24 -4.93
C PHE A 117 17.41 34.14 -4.56
N LYS A 118 18.64 34.19 -5.11
CA LYS A 118 19.65 33.13 -4.92
C LYS A 118 20.53 33.35 -3.69
N GLU A 119 20.76 34.59 -3.27
CA GLU A 119 21.64 34.92 -2.12
C GLU A 119 20.83 35.24 -0.87
N GLY A 120 21.07 34.47 0.20
CA GLY A 120 20.61 34.76 1.55
C GLY A 120 21.60 35.64 2.32
N ALA A 121 21.10 36.59 3.10
CA ALA A 121 21.91 37.48 3.91
C ALA A 121 21.61 37.36 5.42
N SER A 122 20.96 36.31 5.87
CA SER A 122 20.66 36.06 7.27
C SER A 122 21.94 35.69 8.03
N THR A 123 22.10 36.22 9.23
CA THR A 123 23.21 35.95 10.15
C THR A 123 22.91 34.72 11.00
N ILE A 124 23.91 34.15 11.69
CA ILE A 124 23.74 33.06 12.66
C ILE A 124 22.70 33.45 13.72
N SER A 125 22.80 34.68 14.29
CA SER A 125 21.82 35.17 15.27
C SER A 125 20.40 35.25 14.75
N GLN A 126 20.22 35.64 13.46
CA GLN A 126 18.90 35.63 12.81
C GLN A 126 18.35 34.19 12.59
N GLN A 127 19.24 33.26 12.22
CA GLN A 127 18.86 31.87 12.05
C GLN A 127 18.45 31.23 13.40
N LEU A 128 19.18 31.53 14.49
CA LEU A 128 18.84 31.08 15.83
C LEU A 128 17.44 31.59 16.25
N ILE A 129 17.18 32.90 16.09
CA ILE A 129 15.85 33.47 16.38
C ILE A 129 14.76 32.88 15.52
N LYS A 130 15.01 32.70 14.23
CA LYS A 130 14.05 32.02 13.33
C LYS A 130 13.67 30.65 13.87
N ASN A 131 14.65 29.85 14.27
CA ASN A 131 14.45 28.48 14.72
C ASN A 131 13.80 28.38 16.11
N THR A 132 14.00 29.40 16.99
CA THR A 132 13.55 29.35 18.40
C THR A 132 12.28 30.14 18.68
N HIS A 133 12.02 31.26 17.97
CA HIS A 133 10.98 32.23 18.33
C HIS A 133 9.91 32.44 17.24
N LEU A 134 10.12 31.99 16.00
CA LEU A 134 9.28 32.35 14.86
C LEU A 134 8.71 31.11 14.16
N SER A 135 7.54 31.26 13.50
CA SER A 135 6.95 30.23 12.65
C SER A 135 7.68 30.13 11.30
N ASN A 136 7.42 29.02 10.57
CA ASN A 136 7.99 28.79 9.23
C ASN A 136 7.37 29.65 8.12
N GLU A 137 6.44 30.56 8.46
CA GLU A 137 5.79 31.44 7.50
C GLU A 137 6.80 32.33 6.74
N LYS A 138 6.63 32.46 5.43
CA LYS A 138 7.46 33.31 4.56
C LYS A 138 6.82 34.69 4.38
N THR A 139 6.69 35.48 5.46
CA THR A 139 6.08 36.82 5.45
C THR A 139 7.05 37.92 5.79
N ILE A 140 6.82 39.15 5.28
CA ILE A 140 7.60 40.35 5.64
C ILE A 140 7.44 40.64 7.13
N LYS A 141 6.25 40.49 7.69
CA LYS A 141 5.94 40.68 9.12
C LYS A 141 6.79 39.76 9.99
N ARG A 142 6.92 38.47 9.64
CA ARG A 142 7.83 37.53 10.32
C ARG A 142 9.29 38.01 10.25
N LYS A 143 9.76 38.48 9.06
CA LYS A 143 11.15 38.94 8.91
C LYS A 143 11.46 40.18 9.73
N ILE A 144 10.50 41.09 9.90
CA ILE A 144 10.64 42.25 10.78
C ILE A 144 10.73 41.81 12.25
N LYS A 145 9.86 40.87 12.68
CA LYS A 145 9.96 40.29 14.04
C LYS A 145 11.32 39.64 14.27
N GLU A 146 11.85 38.89 13.29
CA GLU A 146 13.18 38.28 13.35
C GLU A 146 14.27 39.34 13.63
N VAL A 147 14.26 40.45 12.91
CA VAL A 147 15.22 41.54 13.11
C VAL A 147 15.12 42.14 14.52
N ILE A 148 13.90 42.38 15.03
CA ILE A 148 13.67 42.93 16.36
C ILE A 148 14.19 41.98 17.46
N LEU A 149 13.80 40.70 17.36
CA LEU A 149 14.21 39.66 18.31
C LEU A 149 15.71 39.38 18.27
N THR A 150 16.33 39.42 17.08
CA THR A 150 17.78 39.27 16.92
C THR A 150 18.54 40.35 17.67
N LYS A 151 18.07 41.60 17.62
CA LYS A 151 18.67 42.70 18.40
C LYS A 151 18.52 42.51 19.91
N LYS A 152 17.42 41.91 20.36
CA LYS A 152 17.20 41.55 21.77
C LYS A 152 18.11 40.40 22.20
N LEU A 153 18.27 39.38 21.37
CA LEU A 153 19.17 38.23 21.57
C LEU A 153 20.61 38.73 21.80
N GLU A 154 21.14 39.52 20.87
CA GLU A 154 22.54 40.10 20.94
C GLU A 154 22.81 41.02 22.13
N LYS A 155 21.74 41.56 22.75
CA LYS A 155 21.86 42.34 23.98
C LYS A 155 21.86 41.47 25.24
N THR A 156 21.34 40.23 25.13
CA THR A 156 21.10 39.33 26.27
C THR A 156 22.18 38.28 26.41
N PHE A 157 22.69 37.78 25.29
CA PHE A 157 23.67 36.70 25.22
C PHE A 157 24.96 37.14 24.55
N THR A 158 26.08 36.55 24.95
CA THR A 158 27.37 36.70 24.29
C THR A 158 27.41 36.02 22.92
N LYS A 159 28.39 36.38 22.10
CA LYS A 159 28.58 35.73 20.78
C LYS A 159 28.82 34.23 20.91
N ASP A 160 29.58 33.80 21.90
CA ASP A 160 29.91 32.41 22.13
C ASP A 160 28.66 31.61 22.57
N GLU A 161 27.84 32.15 23.48
CA GLU A 161 26.59 31.56 23.87
C GLU A 161 25.59 31.42 22.70
N ILE A 162 25.54 32.44 21.81
CA ILE A 162 24.72 32.41 20.59
C ILE A 162 25.22 31.32 19.63
N LEU A 163 26.53 31.23 19.40
CA LEU A 163 27.14 30.24 18.51
C LEU A 163 26.98 28.82 19.05
N GLU A 164 27.27 28.62 20.35
CA GLU A 164 27.09 27.35 21.01
C GLU A 164 25.63 26.84 20.89
N THR A 165 24.69 27.71 21.26
CA THR A 165 23.27 27.38 21.13
C THR A 165 22.90 27.07 19.67
N TYR A 166 23.38 27.87 18.72
CA TYR A 166 23.13 27.66 17.29
C TYR A 166 23.60 26.31 16.82
N LEU A 167 24.85 25.94 17.06
CA LEU A 167 25.45 24.68 16.64
C LEU A 167 24.75 23.45 17.26
N ASN A 168 24.23 23.60 18.48
CA ASN A 168 23.55 22.54 19.22
C ASN A 168 22.06 22.42 18.92
N VAL A 169 21.40 23.34 18.18
CA VAL A 169 19.97 23.29 17.92
C VAL A 169 19.59 23.16 16.44
N ILE A 170 20.48 23.48 15.52
CA ILE A 170 20.16 23.45 14.09
C ILE A 170 20.02 22.01 13.57
N TYR A 171 19.25 21.87 12.50
CA TYR A 171 19.01 20.60 11.80
C TYR A 171 20.11 20.34 10.77
N TYR A 172 20.74 19.16 10.86
CA TYR A 172 21.82 18.71 9.98
C TYR A 172 21.37 17.66 8.94
N GLY A 173 20.08 17.35 8.84
CA GLY A 173 19.59 16.26 8.00
C GLY A 173 19.48 14.94 8.77
N ASP A 174 18.90 13.93 8.14
CA ASP A 174 18.79 12.56 8.66
C ASP A 174 18.37 12.51 10.13
N SER A 175 17.39 13.34 10.50
CA SER A 175 16.86 13.52 11.87
C SER A 175 17.84 14.07 12.92
N CYS A 176 19.03 14.46 12.53
CA CYS A 176 20.06 14.96 13.44
C CYS A 176 19.89 16.44 13.78
N TYR A 177 19.73 16.76 15.05
CA TYR A 177 19.66 18.10 15.60
C TYR A 177 20.80 18.35 16.57
N GLY A 178 21.66 19.30 16.23
CA GLY A 178 22.89 19.59 16.98
C GLY A 178 24.11 18.87 16.42
N ILE A 179 25.25 19.52 16.57
CA ILE A 179 26.52 19.12 15.96
C ILE A 179 27.02 17.77 16.52
N GLU A 180 26.83 17.49 17.80
CA GLU A 180 27.28 16.26 18.44
C GLU A 180 26.52 15.06 17.87
N GLU A 181 25.19 15.19 17.73
CA GLU A 181 24.37 14.14 17.14
C GLU A 181 24.72 13.90 15.67
N ALA A 182 24.86 14.98 14.90
CA ALA A 182 25.24 14.88 13.49
C ALA A 182 26.63 14.24 13.32
N SER A 183 27.59 14.59 14.17
CA SER A 183 28.92 13.98 14.18
C SER A 183 28.88 12.48 14.47
N ASN A 184 28.12 12.09 15.50
CA ASN A 184 27.93 10.68 15.82
C ASN A 184 27.22 9.95 14.67
N HIS A 185 26.15 10.51 14.12
CA HIS A 185 25.36 9.89 13.04
C HIS A 185 26.19 9.65 11.78
N TYR A 186 26.82 10.70 11.24
CA TYR A 186 27.51 10.61 9.96
C TYR A 186 28.90 9.98 10.05
N PHE A 187 29.61 10.17 11.18
CA PHE A 187 31.02 9.85 11.30
C PHE A 187 31.37 8.93 12.48
N ASN A 188 30.37 8.53 13.30
CA ASN A 188 30.54 7.67 14.46
C ASN A 188 31.63 8.16 15.43
N LYS A 189 31.67 9.48 15.69
CA LYS A 189 32.61 10.11 16.61
C LYS A 189 32.01 11.36 17.26
N SER A 190 32.57 11.81 18.38
CA SER A 190 32.19 13.04 19.03
C SER A 190 32.54 14.25 18.14
N ALA A 191 31.77 15.33 18.24
CA ALA A 191 32.01 16.58 17.48
C ALA A 191 33.38 17.19 17.77
N LYS A 192 33.96 16.98 18.92
CA LYS A 192 35.34 17.44 19.29
C LYS A 192 36.42 16.75 18.43
N ASP A 193 36.14 15.55 17.89
CA ASP A 193 37.10 14.74 17.16
C ASP A 193 36.91 14.83 15.63
N LEU A 194 36.07 15.75 15.17
CA LEU A 194 35.84 16.00 13.74
C LEU A 194 37.10 16.54 13.07
N ASN A 195 37.46 15.96 11.92
CA ASN A 195 38.46 16.51 11.04
C ASN A 195 37.87 17.63 10.16
N LEU A 196 38.72 18.33 9.40
CA LEU A 196 38.28 19.47 8.60
C LEU A 196 37.33 19.12 7.47
N VAL A 197 37.47 17.93 6.83
CA VAL A 197 36.57 17.45 5.77
C VAL A 197 35.18 17.16 6.32
N GLU A 198 35.11 16.52 7.47
CA GLU A 198 33.87 16.19 8.18
C GLU A 198 33.16 17.44 8.68
N SER A 199 33.91 18.35 9.30
CA SER A 199 33.41 19.66 9.75
C SER A 199 32.85 20.50 8.59
N ALA A 200 33.56 20.54 7.45
CA ALA A 200 33.11 21.22 6.25
C ALA A 200 31.86 20.56 5.65
N THR A 201 31.74 19.23 5.76
CA THR A 201 30.53 18.48 5.34
C THR A 201 29.35 18.93 6.20
N LEU A 202 29.45 18.87 7.53
CA LEU A 202 28.37 19.29 8.43
C LEU A 202 27.98 20.76 8.22
N ALA A 203 28.93 21.67 8.09
CA ALA A 203 28.65 23.07 7.81
C ALA A 203 27.92 23.25 6.45
N GLY A 204 28.21 22.40 5.48
CA GLY A 204 27.55 22.39 4.20
C GLY A 204 26.07 22.01 4.26
N LEU A 205 25.69 21.09 5.14
CA LEU A 205 24.32 20.55 5.28
C LEU A 205 23.29 21.63 5.65
N ILE A 206 23.65 22.59 6.51
CA ILE A 206 22.72 23.54 7.13
C ILE A 206 21.86 24.29 6.10
N LYS A 207 22.40 24.61 4.95
CA LYS A 207 21.70 25.40 3.92
C LYS A 207 20.42 24.70 3.40
N ALA A 208 20.46 23.41 3.19
CA ALA A 208 19.35 22.59 2.71
C ALA A 208 19.66 21.10 3.01
N PRO A 209 19.42 20.63 4.23
CA PRO A 209 19.87 19.31 4.69
C PRO A 209 19.40 18.16 3.78
N SER A 210 18.14 18.14 3.37
CA SER A 210 17.62 17.09 2.47
C SER A 210 18.28 17.09 1.07
N LEU A 211 18.76 18.25 0.59
CA LEU A 211 19.43 18.36 -0.71
C LEU A 211 20.91 17.97 -0.65
N TYR A 212 21.53 18.20 0.50
CA TYR A 212 22.96 18.03 0.70
C TYR A 212 23.32 16.88 1.65
N SER A 213 22.35 16.05 2.07
CA SER A 213 22.64 14.87 2.89
C SER A 213 23.58 13.92 2.13
N PRO A 214 24.72 13.54 2.72
CA PRO A 214 25.69 12.65 2.07
C PRO A 214 25.18 11.19 1.97
N THR A 215 24.15 10.82 2.72
CA THR A 215 23.52 9.52 2.69
C THR A 215 22.57 9.35 1.48
N SER A 216 21.84 10.41 1.12
CA SER A 216 20.84 10.39 0.04
C SER A 216 21.31 11.11 -1.24
N ASN A 217 22.24 12.07 -1.15
CA ASN A 217 22.68 12.91 -2.26
C ASN A 217 24.19 13.19 -2.21
N TYR A 218 24.99 12.14 -2.27
CA TYR A 218 26.46 12.21 -2.09
C TYR A 218 27.14 13.28 -2.97
N ASP A 219 26.85 13.33 -4.27
CA ASP A 219 27.47 14.28 -5.21
C ASP A 219 27.15 15.74 -4.86
N ASN A 220 25.92 16.01 -4.45
CA ASN A 220 25.52 17.36 -4.02
C ASN A 220 26.20 17.72 -2.70
N SER A 221 26.33 16.76 -1.79
CA SER A 221 27.06 16.94 -0.52
C SER A 221 28.52 17.25 -0.79
N LEU A 222 29.18 16.48 -1.65
CA LEU A 222 30.58 16.69 -2.03
C LEU A 222 30.79 18.08 -2.63
N LYS A 223 29.96 18.50 -3.59
CA LYS A 223 30.02 19.84 -4.19
C LYS A 223 29.83 20.94 -3.12
N ARG A 224 28.88 20.72 -2.19
CA ARG A 224 28.61 21.72 -1.13
C ARG A 224 29.71 21.77 -0.10
N ARG A 225 30.31 20.66 0.32
CA ARG A 225 31.50 20.58 1.17
C ARG A 225 32.66 21.34 0.53
N ASN A 226 32.89 21.14 -0.78
CA ASN A 226 33.96 21.85 -1.50
C ASN A 226 33.75 23.37 -1.55
N LEU A 227 32.48 23.84 -1.52
CA LEU A 227 32.21 25.29 -1.36
C LEU A 227 32.55 25.79 0.04
N VAL A 228 32.41 24.99 1.10
CA VAL A 228 32.84 25.36 2.45
C VAL A 228 34.36 25.43 2.50
N LEU A 229 35.07 24.43 1.99
CA LEU A 229 36.55 24.45 1.89
C LEU A 229 37.05 25.65 1.08
N LYS A 230 36.36 26.00 -0.02
CA LYS A 230 36.70 27.22 -0.78
C LYS A 230 36.50 28.49 0.03
N SER A 231 35.46 28.57 0.88
CA SER A 231 35.25 29.71 1.77
C SER A 231 36.37 29.84 2.81
N LEU A 232 36.83 28.70 3.37
CA LEU A 232 37.97 28.68 4.29
C LEU A 232 39.27 29.18 3.65
N TYR A 233 39.53 28.74 2.40
CA TYR A 233 40.64 29.23 1.60
C TYR A 233 40.54 30.74 1.31
N ASP A 234 39.37 31.23 0.86
CA ASP A 234 39.12 32.64 0.58
C ASP A 234 39.18 33.51 1.85
N ASP A 235 39.05 32.91 3.03
CA ASP A 235 39.16 33.53 4.34
C ASP A 235 40.54 33.36 4.98
N GLU A 236 41.51 32.77 4.26
CA GLU A 236 42.90 32.53 4.68
C GLU A 236 43.06 31.62 5.91
N TYR A 237 42.06 30.78 6.20
CA TYR A 237 42.14 29.77 7.28
C TYR A 237 42.92 28.52 6.85
N ILE A 238 42.95 28.19 5.56
CA ILE A 238 43.73 27.11 4.99
C ILE A 238 44.56 27.59 3.79
N SER A 239 45.68 26.95 3.56
CA SER A 239 46.56 27.26 2.42
C SER A 239 46.01 26.73 1.10
N ASP A 240 46.58 27.19 -0.02
CA ASP A 240 46.23 26.68 -1.36
C ASP A 240 46.54 25.21 -1.48
N GLU A 241 47.65 24.74 -0.95
CA GLU A 241 48.05 23.33 -0.96
C GLU A 241 47.06 22.47 -0.16
N GLU A 242 46.66 22.91 1.03
CA GLU A 242 45.66 22.22 1.85
C GLU A 242 44.29 22.19 1.15
N TYR A 243 43.84 23.31 0.59
CA TYR A 243 42.58 23.38 -0.16
C TYR A 243 42.57 22.37 -1.33
N LEU A 244 43.64 22.37 -2.13
CA LEU A 244 43.75 21.45 -3.29
C LEU A 244 43.76 19.98 -2.86
N LYS A 245 44.40 19.65 -1.74
CA LYS A 245 44.45 18.31 -1.17
C LYS A 245 43.07 17.88 -0.62
N LEU A 246 42.42 18.73 0.19
CA LEU A 246 41.19 18.41 0.88
C LEU A 246 39.98 18.28 -0.05
N LYS A 247 39.91 19.08 -1.12
CA LYS A 247 38.80 19.01 -2.08
C LYS A 247 38.72 17.71 -2.86
N GLU A 248 39.86 17.00 -3.02
CA GLU A 248 39.92 15.71 -3.72
C GLU A 248 39.58 14.53 -2.79
N GLN A 249 39.54 14.73 -1.47
CA GLN A 249 39.20 13.67 -0.53
C GLN A 249 37.72 13.32 -0.64
N PRO A 250 37.33 12.02 -0.56
CA PRO A 250 35.93 11.61 -0.47
C PRO A 250 35.31 12.03 0.87
N ILE A 251 33.99 12.01 0.95
CA ILE A 251 33.29 12.05 2.25
C ILE A 251 33.21 10.61 2.74
N GLU A 252 34.01 10.28 3.75
CA GLU A 252 34.02 8.94 4.35
C GLU A 252 32.96 8.88 5.45
N LEU A 253 31.84 8.22 5.16
CA LEU A 253 30.77 8.03 6.12
C LEU A 253 31.08 6.79 6.98
N SER A 254 30.98 6.97 8.31
CA SER A 254 30.94 5.89 9.28
C SER A 254 29.62 5.99 10.02
N LEU A 255 28.54 5.63 9.35
CA LEU A 255 27.20 5.83 9.88
C LEU A 255 27.03 5.08 11.20
N HIS A 256 26.77 5.83 12.25
CA HIS A 256 26.34 5.30 13.53
C HIS A 256 24.83 5.36 13.58
N SER A 257 24.19 4.21 13.61
CA SER A 257 22.82 4.09 14.04
C SER A 257 22.85 3.72 15.53
N GLU A 258 22.69 4.67 16.43
CA GLU A 258 21.91 4.33 17.60
C GLU A 258 20.50 4.03 17.00
N ASN A 259 20.24 2.74 16.71
CA ASN A 259 18.90 2.26 16.48
C ASN A 259 18.16 2.49 17.80
N SER A 260 17.64 3.68 18.01
CA SER A 260 16.59 3.82 18.99
C SER A 260 15.50 2.86 18.52
N GLU A 261 15.10 1.93 19.37
CA GLU A 261 14.15 0.86 19.05
C GLU A 261 12.89 1.35 18.34
N ASN A 262 12.59 2.67 18.47
CA ASN A 262 11.44 3.35 17.93
C ASN A 262 11.80 4.51 16.97
N GLY A 263 13.04 4.59 16.46
CA GLY A 263 13.56 5.74 15.73
C GLY A 263 12.70 6.15 14.52
N ILE A 264 12.32 5.19 13.66
CA ILE A 264 11.45 5.46 12.50
C ILE A 264 10.09 5.97 12.92
N TYR A 265 9.46 5.35 13.92
CA TYR A 265 8.16 5.78 14.41
C TYR A 265 8.21 7.22 14.89
N LEU A 266 9.19 7.56 15.73
CA LEU A 266 9.37 8.87 16.32
C LEU A 266 9.73 9.94 15.30
N GLU A 267 10.47 9.60 14.25
CA GLU A 267 10.75 10.51 13.14
C GLU A 267 9.47 10.92 12.40
N ASN A 268 8.58 9.97 12.15
CA ASN A 268 7.28 10.26 11.56
C ASN A 268 6.40 11.11 12.48
N VAL A 269 6.41 10.84 13.79
CA VAL A 269 5.73 11.70 14.79
C VAL A 269 6.26 13.13 14.73
N ARG A 270 7.58 13.30 14.62
CA ARG A 270 8.23 14.59 14.51
C ARG A 270 7.78 15.34 13.24
N SER A 271 7.89 14.67 12.08
CA SER A 271 7.49 15.24 10.78
C SER A 271 6.01 15.62 10.76
N GLU A 272 5.14 14.78 11.32
CA GLU A 272 3.71 15.09 11.42
C GLU A 272 3.44 16.26 12.36
N ALA A 273 4.12 16.33 13.53
CA ALA A 273 3.98 17.44 14.48
C ALA A 273 4.39 18.78 13.86
N GLU A 274 5.51 18.84 13.13
CA GLU A 274 5.95 20.03 12.41
C GLU A 274 4.90 20.50 11.39
N LYS A 275 4.31 19.55 10.66
CA LYS A 275 3.30 19.83 9.63
C LYS A 275 2.00 20.35 10.24
N VAL A 276 1.45 19.68 11.27
CA VAL A 276 0.14 20.05 11.85
C VAL A 276 0.20 21.30 12.69
N LEU A 277 1.34 21.62 13.31
CA LEU A 277 1.55 22.85 14.06
C LEU A 277 2.13 23.99 13.22
N ASN A 278 2.61 23.69 12.01
CA ASN A 278 3.39 24.64 11.17
C ASN A 278 4.56 25.28 11.95
N MET A 279 5.25 24.45 12.75
CA MET A 279 6.37 24.84 13.61
C MET A 279 7.56 23.91 13.37
N SER A 280 8.79 24.41 13.62
CA SER A 280 9.94 23.51 13.66
C SER A 280 9.92 22.64 14.92
N VAL A 281 10.62 21.49 14.86
CA VAL A 281 10.74 20.61 16.03
C VAL A 281 11.37 21.34 17.23
N GLN A 282 12.30 22.25 16.98
CA GLN A 282 12.90 23.09 18.03
C GLN A 282 11.85 23.95 18.74
N GLN A 283 10.93 24.54 17.97
CA GLN A 283 9.84 25.36 18.56
C GLN A 283 8.88 24.49 19.37
N ILE A 284 8.56 23.27 18.90
CA ILE A 284 7.72 22.31 19.60
C ILE A 284 8.38 21.93 20.93
N THR A 285 9.69 21.61 20.89
CA THR A 285 10.49 21.28 22.07
C THR A 285 10.54 22.43 23.09
N LEU A 286 10.85 23.64 22.61
CA LEU A 286 10.99 24.83 23.45
C LEU A 286 9.70 25.25 24.17
N ASN A 287 8.55 24.91 23.57
CA ASN A 287 7.26 25.16 24.18
C ASN A 287 6.81 24.02 25.12
N ASN A 288 7.63 22.97 25.30
CA ASN A 288 7.37 21.84 26.17
C ASN A 288 6.01 21.17 25.85
N TYR A 289 5.71 21.02 24.54
CA TYR A 289 4.46 20.40 24.11
C TYR A 289 4.48 18.90 24.39
N LYS A 290 3.31 18.35 24.72
CA LYS A 290 3.08 16.94 24.94
C LYS A 290 2.40 16.35 23.69
N ILE A 291 3.01 15.34 23.09
CA ILE A 291 2.51 14.67 21.90
C ILE A 291 1.98 13.28 22.31
N TYR A 292 0.70 13.06 22.14
CA TYR A 292 0.06 11.76 22.35
C TYR A 292 -0.12 11.08 21.00
N THR A 293 0.34 9.83 20.91
CA THR A 293 0.36 9.07 19.67
C THR A 293 -0.58 7.88 19.70
N TYR A 294 -0.66 7.15 18.58
CA TYR A 294 -1.31 5.84 18.47
C TYR A 294 -0.34 4.69 18.77
N PHE A 295 0.89 4.97 19.17
CA PHE A 295 1.93 3.97 19.42
C PHE A 295 1.48 2.90 20.42
N ASP A 296 1.67 1.65 20.05
CA ASP A 296 1.47 0.48 20.91
C ASP A 296 2.79 -0.27 21.07
N ALA A 297 3.31 -0.29 22.28
CA ALA A 297 4.62 -0.87 22.57
C ALA A 297 4.67 -2.38 22.29
N ASN A 298 3.57 -3.11 22.51
CA ASN A 298 3.52 -4.55 22.27
C ASN A 298 3.53 -4.83 20.75
N LYS A 299 2.68 -4.13 19.97
CA LYS A 299 2.66 -4.26 18.51
C LYS A 299 3.99 -3.86 17.87
N GLN A 300 4.65 -2.84 18.43
CA GLN A 300 5.99 -2.42 17.98
C GLN A 300 7.02 -3.52 18.23
N GLU A 301 7.01 -4.16 19.41
CA GLU A 301 7.93 -5.24 19.73
C GLU A 301 7.65 -6.49 18.89
N ASP A 302 6.37 -6.85 18.65
CA ASP A 302 6.00 -7.95 17.77
C ASP A 302 6.50 -7.72 16.34
N LEU A 303 6.32 -6.49 15.83
CA LEU A 303 6.80 -6.11 14.49
C LEU A 303 8.33 -6.19 14.42
N LYS A 304 9.02 -5.63 15.40
CA LYS A 304 10.48 -5.64 15.50
C LYS A 304 11.03 -7.08 15.55
N ASN A 305 10.45 -7.95 16.37
CA ASN A 305 10.87 -9.34 16.50
C ASN A 305 10.71 -10.10 15.18
N ALA A 306 9.61 -9.91 14.48
CA ALA A 306 9.38 -10.55 13.19
C ALA A 306 10.36 -10.05 12.11
N LEU A 307 10.62 -8.73 12.04
CA LEU A 307 11.53 -8.14 11.06
C LEU A 307 13.02 -8.40 11.39
N ASN A 308 13.37 -8.67 12.63
CA ASN A 308 14.73 -9.04 13.01
C ASN A 308 15.03 -10.55 12.93
N ASN A 309 14.06 -11.37 12.54
CA ASN A 309 14.28 -12.79 12.38
C ASN A 309 15.20 -13.06 11.18
N GLU A 310 16.46 -13.40 11.46
CA GLU A 310 17.51 -13.63 10.46
C GLU A 310 17.18 -14.75 9.45
N ALA A 311 16.25 -15.64 9.78
CA ALA A 311 15.81 -16.70 8.87
C ALA A 311 15.13 -16.18 7.58
N TYR A 312 14.73 -14.91 7.55
CA TYR A 312 14.08 -14.29 6.39
C TYR A 312 15.04 -13.49 5.50
N TYR A 313 16.33 -13.40 5.88
CA TYR A 313 17.32 -12.61 5.18
C TYR A 313 18.39 -13.49 4.54
N HIS A 314 18.30 -13.64 3.25
CA HIS A 314 19.29 -14.38 2.47
C HIS A 314 20.15 -13.43 1.65
N LYS A 315 21.44 -13.72 1.58
CA LYS A 315 22.35 -13.01 0.70
C LYS A 315 21.98 -13.31 -0.75
N ASN A 316 21.91 -12.26 -1.56
CA ASN A 316 21.81 -12.43 -3.01
C ASN A 316 23.14 -12.90 -3.62
N SER A 317 23.19 -13.09 -4.94
CA SER A 317 24.38 -13.52 -5.68
C SER A 317 25.59 -12.58 -5.54
N TYR A 318 25.38 -11.33 -5.13
CA TYR A 318 26.43 -10.34 -4.85
C TYR A 318 26.82 -10.31 -3.35
N GLY A 319 26.20 -11.11 -2.50
CA GLY A 319 26.47 -11.15 -1.07
C GLY A 319 25.70 -10.11 -0.22
N ASN A 320 24.81 -9.33 -0.83
CA ASN A 320 24.01 -8.31 -0.16
C ASN A 320 22.75 -8.90 0.45
N ILE A 321 22.30 -8.29 1.55
CA ILE A 321 21.08 -8.67 2.30
C ILE A 321 20.03 -7.57 2.07
N ALA A 322 18.77 -7.97 1.96
CA ALA A 322 17.65 -7.04 1.83
C ALA A 322 17.42 -6.21 3.10
N ASP A 323 16.95 -4.99 2.90
CA ASP A 323 16.33 -4.16 3.94
C ASP A 323 14.85 -4.53 4.11
N SER A 324 14.26 -4.16 5.25
CA SER A 324 12.83 -4.33 5.49
C SER A 324 12.21 -3.12 6.18
N LEU A 325 10.93 -2.90 5.90
CA LEU A 325 10.09 -1.91 6.58
C LEU A 325 8.71 -2.54 6.84
N GLY A 326 8.20 -2.39 8.06
CA GLY A 326 6.88 -2.84 8.44
C GLY A 326 6.07 -1.74 9.11
N ILE A 327 4.75 -1.83 8.99
CA ILE A 327 3.78 -0.91 9.58
C ILE A 327 2.53 -1.65 10.04
N ILE A 328 1.96 -1.22 11.16
CA ILE A 328 0.68 -1.71 11.68
C ILE A 328 -0.26 -0.52 11.86
N LEU A 329 -1.46 -0.63 11.30
CA LEU A 329 -2.53 0.35 11.42
C LEU A 329 -3.71 -0.25 12.19
N ASP A 330 -4.28 0.51 13.11
CA ASP A 330 -5.59 0.22 13.71
C ASP A 330 -6.69 0.57 12.70
N ASN A 331 -7.54 -0.40 12.36
CA ASN A 331 -8.55 -0.24 11.30
C ASN A 331 -9.65 0.77 11.67
N SER A 332 -9.95 0.92 12.95
CA SER A 332 -11.04 1.80 13.41
C SER A 332 -10.68 3.28 13.38
N THR A 333 -9.41 3.59 13.64
CA THR A 333 -8.90 4.96 13.76
C THR A 333 -7.98 5.38 12.62
N ALA A 334 -7.48 4.42 11.83
CA ALA A 334 -6.35 4.56 10.92
C ALA A 334 -5.07 5.06 11.63
N GLY A 335 -4.99 4.89 12.96
CA GLY A 335 -3.82 5.22 13.76
C GLY A 335 -2.66 4.27 13.48
N VAL A 336 -1.46 4.81 13.28
CA VAL A 336 -0.24 4.01 13.13
C VAL A 336 0.16 3.50 14.52
N SER A 337 -0.09 2.21 14.77
CA SER A 337 0.20 1.59 16.07
C SER A 337 1.67 1.19 16.20
N ALA A 338 2.31 0.81 15.08
CA ALA A 338 3.72 0.44 15.06
C ALA A 338 4.35 0.73 13.69
N MET A 339 5.64 1.03 13.68
CA MET A 339 6.44 1.14 12.46
C MET A 339 7.90 0.85 12.77
N TYR A 340 8.49 -0.12 12.06
CA TYR A 340 9.86 -0.56 12.27
C TYR A 340 10.53 -0.94 10.95
N GLY A 341 11.83 -0.63 10.83
CA GLY A 341 12.66 -1.05 9.71
C GLY A 341 14.02 -1.54 10.20
N LYS A 342 14.52 -2.60 9.57
CA LYS A 342 15.79 -3.23 9.94
C LYS A 342 17.02 -2.49 9.42
N SER A 343 16.88 -1.64 8.39
CA SER A 343 18.00 -0.96 7.74
C SER A 343 18.64 0.13 8.58
N LYS A 344 19.94 0.34 8.35
CA LYS A 344 20.67 1.53 8.82
C LYS A 344 20.16 2.85 8.24
N TYR A 345 19.47 2.79 7.09
CA TYR A 345 18.99 3.94 6.31
C TYR A 345 17.50 4.15 6.45
N CYS A 346 16.92 3.74 7.56
CA CYS A 346 15.48 3.74 7.84
C CYS A 346 14.76 5.03 7.41
N LEU A 347 14.48 5.15 6.13
CA LEU A 347 13.62 6.17 5.56
C LEU A 347 12.20 5.60 5.49
N SER A 348 11.27 6.23 6.19
CA SER A 348 9.84 5.85 6.11
C SER A 348 9.13 6.48 4.93
N ASP A 349 9.70 7.52 4.36
CA ASP A 349 9.08 8.41 3.37
C ASP A 349 9.73 8.24 1.98
N PHE A 350 9.98 6.97 1.58
CA PHE A 350 10.45 6.65 0.24
C PHE A 350 9.34 6.00 -0.58
N ASN A 351 9.29 6.37 -1.85
CA ASN A 351 8.34 5.82 -2.80
C ASN A 351 8.93 4.61 -3.51
N ARG A 352 8.13 3.55 -3.64
CA ARG A 352 8.44 2.35 -4.40
C ARG A 352 7.23 1.89 -5.22
N GLN A 353 7.47 1.17 -6.27
CA GLN A 353 6.41 0.54 -7.05
C GLN A 353 5.72 -0.54 -6.20
N PRO A 354 4.39 -0.46 -5.97
CA PRO A 354 3.69 -1.41 -5.09
C PRO A 354 3.51 -2.80 -5.71
N GLY A 355 3.79 -2.96 -7.00
CA GLY A 355 3.52 -4.19 -7.72
C GLY A 355 2.06 -4.62 -7.57
N SER A 356 1.80 -5.91 -7.60
CA SER A 356 0.43 -6.47 -7.53
C SER A 356 -0.33 -6.16 -6.23
N ALA A 357 0.31 -5.59 -5.21
CA ALA A 357 -0.39 -5.20 -3.98
C ALA A 357 -1.39 -4.05 -4.20
N ILE A 358 -1.29 -3.31 -5.32
CA ILE A 358 -2.24 -2.24 -5.64
C ILE A 358 -3.55 -2.74 -6.29
N LYS A 359 -3.56 -3.96 -6.87
CA LYS A 359 -4.69 -4.49 -7.65
C LYS A 359 -6.05 -4.43 -6.92
N PRO A 360 -6.15 -4.77 -5.62
CA PRO A 360 -7.41 -4.72 -4.92
C PRO A 360 -8.08 -3.35 -4.97
N ILE A 361 -7.36 -2.30 -4.63
CA ILE A 361 -7.91 -0.95 -4.51
C ILE A 361 -7.99 -0.20 -5.84
N LEU A 362 -7.10 -0.49 -6.79
CA LEU A 362 -7.02 0.23 -8.06
C LEU A 362 -7.83 -0.43 -9.17
N VAL A 363 -7.99 -1.76 -9.13
CA VAL A 363 -8.56 -2.52 -10.26
C VAL A 363 -9.89 -3.18 -9.89
N TYR A 364 -9.89 -4.08 -8.90
CA TYR A 364 -11.03 -4.92 -8.62
C TYR A 364 -12.13 -4.22 -7.81
N ALA A 365 -11.77 -3.44 -6.78
CA ALA A 365 -12.75 -2.72 -5.98
C ALA A 365 -13.59 -1.72 -6.80
N PRO A 366 -13.04 -0.87 -7.68
CA PRO A 366 -13.85 0.00 -8.52
C PRO A 366 -14.78 -0.77 -9.47
N ALA A 367 -14.36 -1.93 -9.98
CA ALA A 367 -15.19 -2.76 -10.86
C ALA A 367 -16.34 -3.45 -10.12
N LEU A 368 -16.10 -3.90 -8.89
CA LEU A 368 -17.14 -4.45 -8.01
C LEU A 368 -18.14 -3.38 -7.55
N ASP A 369 -17.63 -2.19 -7.16
CA ASP A 369 -18.47 -1.10 -6.66
C ASP A 369 -19.35 -0.48 -7.76
N GLY A 370 -18.91 -0.57 -9.01
CA GLY A 370 -19.67 -0.18 -10.20
C GLY A 370 -20.63 -1.25 -10.72
N GLY A 371 -20.52 -2.49 -10.22
CA GLY A 371 -21.31 -3.63 -10.71
C GLY A 371 -20.84 -4.15 -12.09
N GLU A 372 -19.67 -3.76 -12.55
CA GLU A 372 -19.09 -4.23 -13.80
C GLU A 372 -18.67 -5.70 -13.76
N ILE A 373 -18.30 -6.18 -12.56
CA ILE A 373 -17.95 -7.58 -12.29
C ILE A 373 -18.56 -8.06 -10.97
N SER A 374 -18.62 -9.36 -10.79
CA SER A 374 -18.85 -10.06 -9.50
C SER A 374 -17.70 -11.02 -9.21
N ASN A 375 -17.70 -11.63 -8.02
CA ASN A 375 -16.62 -12.53 -7.58
C ASN A 375 -16.44 -13.73 -8.51
N CYS A 376 -17.52 -14.24 -9.13
CA CYS A 376 -17.50 -15.37 -10.06
C CYS A 376 -17.45 -14.99 -11.54
N SER A 377 -17.47 -13.69 -11.90
CA SER A 377 -17.36 -13.27 -13.31
C SER A 377 -16.15 -13.89 -13.99
N GLN A 378 -16.34 -14.40 -15.21
CA GLN A 378 -15.30 -15.06 -15.99
C GLN A 378 -14.54 -14.03 -16.85
N ILE A 379 -13.22 -14.05 -16.77
CA ILE A 379 -12.33 -13.17 -17.54
C ILE A 379 -11.38 -14.04 -18.36
N LEU A 380 -11.29 -13.79 -19.65
CA LEU A 380 -10.40 -14.54 -20.55
C LEU A 380 -8.94 -14.12 -20.32
N ASP A 381 -8.14 -15.03 -19.76
CA ASP A 381 -6.71 -14.89 -19.55
C ASP A 381 -5.92 -15.41 -20.76
N GLU A 382 -5.61 -14.53 -21.68
CA GLU A 382 -4.91 -14.80 -22.94
C GLU A 382 -3.87 -13.71 -23.23
N LYS A 383 -2.98 -13.96 -24.17
CA LYS A 383 -2.01 -12.95 -24.59
C LYS A 383 -2.72 -11.71 -25.16
N ILE A 384 -2.37 -10.53 -24.63
CA ILE A 384 -2.92 -9.24 -25.03
C ILE A 384 -1.81 -8.28 -25.45
N ASP A 385 -2.17 -7.29 -26.27
CA ASP A 385 -1.33 -6.15 -26.64
C ASP A 385 -2.17 -4.90 -26.68
N TYR A 386 -1.83 -3.93 -25.85
CA TYR A 386 -2.44 -2.60 -25.81
C TYR A 386 -1.44 -1.56 -26.35
N ASN A 387 -1.38 -1.39 -27.67
CA ASN A 387 -0.49 -0.42 -28.32
C ASN A 387 0.99 -0.57 -27.89
N GLY A 388 1.47 -1.82 -27.90
CA GLY A 388 2.86 -2.16 -27.52
C GLY A 388 3.07 -2.48 -26.05
N TYR A 389 2.04 -2.34 -25.20
CA TYR A 389 2.07 -2.85 -23.83
C TYR A 389 1.52 -4.27 -23.79
N SER A 390 2.40 -5.25 -23.67
CA SER A 390 2.08 -6.69 -23.66
C SER A 390 2.51 -7.32 -22.33
N PRO A 391 1.68 -7.24 -21.28
CA PRO A 391 1.98 -7.88 -20.00
C PRO A 391 1.89 -9.40 -20.10
N ASN A 392 2.59 -10.08 -19.20
CA ASN A 392 2.50 -11.53 -19.04
C ASN A 392 2.14 -11.89 -17.59
N ASN A 393 1.53 -13.04 -17.40
CA ASN A 393 1.43 -13.64 -16.07
C ASN A 393 2.80 -14.12 -15.59
N VAL A 394 2.97 -14.24 -14.28
CA VAL A 394 4.17 -14.82 -13.69
C VAL A 394 4.35 -16.26 -14.24
N GLY A 395 5.54 -16.57 -14.75
CA GLY A 395 5.83 -17.85 -15.41
C GLY A 395 5.31 -17.98 -16.84
N GLY A 396 4.72 -16.92 -17.43
CA GLY A 396 4.35 -16.86 -18.86
C GLY A 396 3.18 -17.77 -19.29
N LYS A 397 2.40 -18.31 -18.33
CA LYS A 397 1.24 -19.15 -18.61
C LYS A 397 -0.05 -18.33 -18.72
N PHE A 398 -0.91 -18.76 -19.62
CA PHE A 398 -2.29 -18.28 -19.77
C PHE A 398 -3.25 -19.41 -19.43
N TYR A 399 -4.37 -19.09 -18.79
CA TYR A 399 -5.28 -20.08 -18.19
C TYR A 399 -6.64 -20.17 -18.87
N GLY A 400 -6.89 -19.41 -19.96
CA GLY A 400 -8.22 -19.31 -20.58
C GLY A 400 -9.18 -18.52 -19.68
N TYR A 401 -10.44 -18.90 -19.66
CA TYR A 401 -11.40 -18.25 -18.78
C TYR A 401 -11.12 -18.58 -17.32
N VAL A 402 -11.01 -17.55 -16.49
CA VAL A 402 -10.78 -17.63 -15.05
C VAL A 402 -11.79 -16.76 -14.32
N SER A 403 -12.25 -17.20 -13.16
CA SER A 403 -13.09 -16.35 -12.31
C SER A 403 -12.31 -15.17 -11.76
N VAL A 404 -12.98 -14.06 -11.43
CA VAL A 404 -12.40 -12.93 -10.68
C VAL A 404 -11.77 -13.44 -9.38
N ARG A 405 -12.42 -14.40 -8.70
CA ARG A 405 -11.94 -15.05 -7.49
C ARG A 405 -10.54 -15.66 -7.70
N ASP A 406 -10.37 -16.46 -8.72
CA ASP A 406 -9.08 -17.06 -9.08
C ASP A 406 -8.05 -16.03 -9.55
N ALA A 407 -8.48 -15.05 -10.33
CA ALA A 407 -7.60 -13.99 -10.81
C ALA A 407 -7.00 -13.15 -9.66
N VAL A 408 -7.79 -12.86 -8.62
CA VAL A 408 -7.34 -12.14 -7.41
C VAL A 408 -6.46 -13.04 -6.54
N ALA A 409 -6.90 -14.28 -6.26
CA ALA A 409 -6.18 -15.22 -5.40
C ALA A 409 -4.80 -15.58 -5.97
N LYS A 410 -4.73 -15.88 -7.26
CA LYS A 410 -3.48 -16.23 -7.99
C LYS A 410 -2.72 -15.00 -8.46
N SER A 411 -3.28 -13.78 -8.24
CA SER A 411 -2.67 -12.50 -8.63
C SER A 411 -2.33 -12.39 -10.13
N LEU A 412 -3.21 -12.93 -11.01
CA LEU A 412 -3.00 -12.91 -12.44
C LEU A 412 -2.91 -11.47 -12.99
N ASN A 413 -2.06 -11.27 -13.99
CA ASN A 413 -1.78 -9.95 -14.53
C ASN A 413 -2.76 -9.57 -15.65
N ILE A 414 -3.02 -10.50 -16.57
CA ILE A 414 -3.89 -10.23 -17.73
C ILE A 414 -5.31 -9.90 -17.31
N PRO A 415 -5.97 -10.67 -16.41
CA PRO A 415 -7.30 -10.33 -15.93
C PRO A 415 -7.34 -8.94 -15.27
N ALA A 416 -6.31 -8.56 -14.49
CA ALA A 416 -6.26 -7.25 -13.87
C ALA A 416 -6.20 -6.11 -14.90
N VAL A 417 -5.41 -6.26 -15.96
CA VAL A 417 -5.33 -5.25 -17.04
C VAL A 417 -6.65 -5.17 -17.81
N LYS A 418 -7.27 -6.33 -18.13
CA LYS A 418 -8.58 -6.37 -18.82
C LYS A 418 -9.69 -5.72 -17.98
N VAL A 419 -9.73 -5.96 -16.67
CA VAL A 419 -10.70 -5.31 -15.78
C VAL A 419 -10.49 -3.79 -15.76
N MET A 420 -9.23 -3.32 -15.65
CA MET A 420 -8.95 -1.88 -15.70
C MET A 420 -9.34 -1.26 -17.04
N ASP A 421 -9.10 -1.95 -18.14
CA ASP A 421 -9.53 -1.49 -19.46
C ASP A 421 -11.06 -1.35 -19.56
N TYR A 422 -11.77 -2.36 -19.06
CA TYR A 422 -13.24 -2.38 -19.04
C TYR A 422 -13.84 -1.26 -18.18
N VAL A 423 -13.29 -1.02 -16.99
CA VAL A 423 -13.72 0.07 -16.07
C VAL A 423 -13.29 1.45 -16.57
N GLY A 424 -12.11 1.53 -17.18
CA GLY A 424 -11.42 2.74 -17.59
C GLY A 424 -10.41 3.26 -16.58
N ILE A 425 -9.19 3.58 -17.06
CA ILE A 425 -8.05 4.01 -16.23
C ILE A 425 -8.41 5.17 -15.30
N GLU A 426 -9.06 6.22 -15.83
CA GLU A 426 -9.36 7.42 -15.04
C GLU A 426 -10.41 7.16 -13.94
N LYS A 427 -11.39 6.27 -14.18
CA LYS A 427 -12.36 5.85 -13.15
C LYS A 427 -11.66 5.08 -12.04
N CYS A 428 -10.76 4.15 -12.38
CA CYS A 428 -9.93 3.41 -11.43
C CYS A 428 -9.04 4.35 -10.59
N LYS A 429 -8.36 5.32 -11.21
CA LYS A 429 -7.55 6.33 -10.53
C LYS A 429 -8.38 7.21 -9.59
N ALA A 430 -9.54 7.68 -10.06
CA ALA A 430 -10.44 8.51 -9.26
C ALA A 430 -10.94 7.76 -8.00
N PHE A 431 -11.20 6.46 -8.14
CA PHE A 431 -11.57 5.60 -7.02
C PHE A 431 -10.42 5.44 -6.03
N ALA A 432 -9.22 5.05 -6.49
CA ALA A 432 -8.05 4.86 -5.63
C ALA A 432 -7.58 6.15 -4.95
N LYS A 433 -7.77 7.32 -5.57
CA LYS A 433 -7.53 8.63 -4.93
C LYS A 433 -8.35 8.84 -3.66
N LYS A 434 -9.59 8.36 -3.61
CA LYS A 434 -10.43 8.44 -2.39
C LYS A 434 -9.87 7.59 -1.27
N ALA A 435 -9.07 6.55 -1.59
CA ALA A 435 -8.36 5.72 -0.63
C ALA A 435 -6.91 6.18 -0.37
N GLY A 436 -6.58 7.43 -0.70
CA GLY A 436 -5.29 8.05 -0.39
C GLY A 436 -4.15 7.72 -1.35
N ILE A 437 -4.40 7.05 -2.48
CA ILE A 437 -3.37 6.80 -3.50
C ILE A 437 -3.16 8.04 -4.35
N THR A 438 -1.91 8.45 -4.51
CA THR A 438 -1.52 9.58 -5.35
C THR A 438 -0.96 9.11 -6.69
N PHE A 439 -1.22 9.87 -7.74
CA PHE A 439 -0.72 9.61 -9.09
C PHE A 439 -0.08 10.88 -9.63
N ASN A 440 0.99 10.75 -10.39
CA ASN A 440 1.56 11.86 -11.15
C ASN A 440 0.99 11.91 -12.58
N GLU A 441 1.43 12.88 -13.38
CA GLU A 441 0.95 13.08 -14.75
C GLU A 441 1.36 11.96 -15.72
N TYR A 442 2.39 11.16 -15.38
CA TYR A 442 2.88 10.05 -16.20
C TYR A 442 2.19 8.72 -15.89
N ASP A 443 1.41 8.65 -14.80
CA ASP A 443 0.65 7.46 -14.40
C ASP A 443 -0.65 7.34 -15.19
N ASN A 444 -0.58 7.15 -16.51
CA ASN A 444 -1.72 7.17 -17.44
C ASN A 444 -1.82 5.92 -18.34
N GLY A 445 -0.98 4.91 -18.13
CA GLY A 445 -0.97 3.67 -18.90
C GLY A 445 -1.43 2.45 -18.10
N TYR A 446 -1.70 1.33 -18.78
CA TYR A 446 -2.15 0.08 -18.16
C TYR A 446 -1.14 -0.55 -17.19
N ALA A 447 0.13 -0.13 -17.21
CA ALA A 447 1.14 -0.60 -16.27
C ALA A 447 0.76 -0.34 -14.80
N ILE A 448 -0.01 0.72 -14.52
CA ILE A 448 -0.47 1.03 -13.17
C ILE A 448 -1.39 -0.05 -12.59
N ALA A 449 -2.11 -0.82 -13.43
CA ALA A 449 -2.92 -1.96 -12.99
C ALA A 449 -2.08 -3.01 -12.26
N LEU A 450 -0.79 -3.10 -12.61
CA LEU A 450 0.18 -4.03 -12.05
C LEU A 450 1.13 -3.37 -11.05
N GLY A 451 0.89 -2.10 -10.72
CA GLY A 451 1.70 -1.31 -9.79
C GLY A 451 2.95 -0.68 -10.41
N GLY A 452 3.03 -0.58 -11.72
CA GLY A 452 4.09 0.12 -12.45
C GLY A 452 3.85 1.63 -12.46
N PHE A 453 4.04 2.29 -11.32
CA PHE A 453 3.91 3.75 -11.17
C PHE A 453 5.24 4.42 -11.50
N ASN A 454 5.19 5.65 -12.01
CA ASN A 454 6.39 6.40 -12.35
C ASN A 454 7.28 6.70 -11.13
N GLU A 455 6.68 7.25 -10.07
CA GLU A 455 7.40 7.57 -8.83
C GLU A 455 7.16 6.54 -7.71
N GLY A 456 6.15 5.68 -7.85
CA GLY A 456 5.75 4.75 -6.80
C GLY A 456 4.93 5.42 -5.68
N ILE A 457 4.72 4.68 -4.59
CA ILE A 457 4.00 5.14 -3.39
C ILE A 457 4.73 4.67 -2.13
N THR A 458 4.46 5.31 -0.99
CA THR A 458 5.02 4.88 0.30
C THR A 458 4.33 3.61 0.80
N LEU A 459 5.03 2.82 1.64
CA LEU A 459 4.41 1.67 2.31
C LEU A 459 3.18 2.09 3.14
N LYS A 460 3.27 3.22 3.85
CA LYS A 460 2.16 3.79 4.62
C LYS A 460 0.92 4.03 3.74
N SER A 461 1.09 4.67 2.57
CA SER A 461 -0.01 4.92 1.64
C SER A 461 -0.63 3.63 1.10
N LEU A 462 0.22 2.64 0.74
CA LEU A 462 -0.25 1.34 0.28
C LEU A 462 -1.09 0.64 1.36
N VAL A 463 -0.55 0.49 2.57
CA VAL A 463 -1.21 -0.23 3.67
C VAL A 463 -2.49 0.49 4.12
N ASN A 464 -2.46 1.82 4.19
CA ASN A 464 -3.63 2.63 4.53
C ASN A 464 -4.77 2.50 3.51
N SER A 465 -4.45 2.25 2.24
CA SER A 465 -5.47 2.04 1.18
C SER A 465 -6.29 0.77 1.36
N TYR A 466 -5.88 -0.15 2.24
CA TYR A 466 -6.62 -1.37 2.58
C TYR A 466 -7.62 -1.17 3.72
N ILE A 467 -7.51 -0.11 4.51
CA ILE A 467 -8.43 0.21 5.60
C ILE A 467 -9.92 0.16 5.17
N PRO A 468 -10.33 0.68 3.99
CA PRO A 468 -11.72 0.59 3.56
C PRO A 468 -12.28 -0.83 3.49
N PHE A 469 -11.46 -1.84 3.22
CA PHE A 469 -11.93 -3.22 3.12
C PHE A 469 -12.37 -3.79 4.48
N SER A 470 -11.67 -3.43 5.56
CA SER A 470 -11.98 -3.85 6.92
C SER A 470 -12.91 -2.87 7.65
N ASN A 471 -13.13 -1.67 7.11
CA ASN A 471 -13.89 -0.60 7.74
C ASN A 471 -15.14 -0.21 6.92
N ALA A 472 -15.88 -1.20 6.44
CA ALA A 472 -17.15 -1.06 5.71
C ALA A 472 -17.10 -0.01 4.57
N GLY A 473 -15.98 0.11 3.87
CA GLY A 473 -15.79 1.02 2.75
C GLY A 473 -15.37 2.44 3.11
N GLU A 474 -15.08 2.72 4.38
CA GLU A 474 -14.67 4.04 4.85
C GLU A 474 -13.15 4.15 4.99
N TYR A 475 -12.58 5.19 4.40
CA TYR A 475 -11.17 5.57 4.49
C TYR A 475 -10.96 6.70 5.49
N SER A 476 -9.87 6.60 6.24
CA SER A 476 -9.29 7.70 7.02
C SER A 476 -7.80 7.76 6.77
N GLU A 477 -7.22 8.95 6.73
CA GLU A 477 -5.78 9.11 6.53
C GLU A 477 -5.00 8.58 7.75
N ALA A 478 -3.98 7.75 7.50
CA ALA A 478 -3.15 7.21 8.56
C ALA A 478 -2.34 8.30 9.27
N ARG A 479 -2.46 8.34 10.61
CA ARG A 479 -1.84 9.34 11.48
C ARG A 479 -1.06 8.67 12.61
N PHE A 480 0.09 9.27 12.94
CA PHE A 480 0.89 8.90 14.11
C PHE A 480 0.40 9.60 15.37
N ILE A 481 -0.07 10.85 15.23
CA ILE A 481 -0.44 11.73 16.34
C ILE A 481 -1.94 11.69 16.58
N LYS A 482 -2.31 11.34 17.82
CA LYS A 482 -3.68 11.43 18.31
C LYS A 482 -4.01 12.84 18.76
N LYS A 483 -3.09 13.50 19.52
CA LYS A 483 -3.33 14.79 20.14
C LYS A 483 -2.01 15.49 20.48
N ILE A 484 -1.99 16.83 20.41
CA ILE A 484 -0.89 17.66 20.93
C ILE A 484 -1.49 18.66 21.92
N THR A 485 -0.85 18.78 23.10
CA THR A 485 -1.25 19.76 24.12
C THR A 485 -0.07 20.64 24.54
N THR A 486 -0.39 21.80 25.10
CA THR A 486 0.60 22.56 25.89
C THR A 486 0.96 21.79 27.16
N GLU A 487 2.03 22.22 27.84
CA GLU A 487 2.41 21.72 29.17
C GLU A 487 1.25 21.72 30.16
N TYR A 488 0.39 22.74 30.10
CA TYR A 488 -0.76 22.96 30.97
C TYR A 488 -2.05 22.29 30.50
N GLY A 489 -1.99 21.43 29.49
CA GLY A 489 -3.11 20.61 29.03
C GLY A 489 -4.05 21.26 28.01
N LYS A 490 -3.78 22.49 27.55
CA LYS A 490 -4.56 23.10 26.46
C LYS A 490 -4.30 22.36 25.15
N THR A 491 -5.35 21.86 24.51
CA THR A 491 -5.26 21.18 23.20
C THR A 491 -4.87 22.19 22.11
N LEU A 492 -3.85 21.85 21.34
CA LEU A 492 -3.37 22.59 20.17
C LEU A 492 -3.76 21.89 18.88
N TYR A 493 -3.75 20.57 18.88
CA TYR A 493 -4.15 19.71 17.78
C TYR A 493 -4.81 18.45 18.35
N GLU A 494 -5.85 17.99 17.70
CA GLU A 494 -6.49 16.71 17.96
C GLU A 494 -6.88 16.10 16.61
N ASN A 495 -6.51 14.86 16.39
CA ASN A 495 -6.86 14.16 15.17
C ASN A 495 -8.36 13.84 15.18
N VAL A 496 -9.14 14.65 14.45
CA VAL A 496 -10.52 14.31 14.12
C VAL A 496 -10.50 13.50 12.84
N SER A 497 -10.65 12.19 12.97
CA SER A 497 -10.66 11.29 11.82
C SER A 497 -11.77 11.67 10.85
N THR A 498 -11.40 12.27 9.73
CA THR A 498 -12.36 12.57 8.66
C THR A 498 -12.54 11.32 7.83
N LYS A 499 -13.70 10.69 7.92
CA LYS A 499 -14.03 9.50 7.15
C LYS A 499 -14.51 9.88 5.75
N THR A 500 -13.94 9.23 4.75
CA THR A 500 -14.35 9.36 3.34
C THR A 500 -14.86 8.01 2.86
N ARG A 501 -16.09 7.98 2.35
CA ARG A 501 -16.61 6.76 1.73
C ARG A 501 -15.95 6.54 0.36
N VAL A 502 -15.25 5.43 0.26
CA VAL A 502 -14.56 4.99 -0.96
C VAL A 502 -15.46 4.07 -1.77
N MET A 503 -16.14 3.13 -1.09
CA MET A 503 -16.98 2.09 -1.68
C MET A 503 -18.16 1.75 -0.76
N GLY A 504 -19.10 0.94 -1.27
CA GLY A 504 -20.14 0.33 -0.45
C GLY A 504 -19.57 -0.68 0.55
N ASP A 505 -20.30 -0.96 1.62
CA ASP A 505 -19.97 -2.00 2.60
C ASP A 505 -20.03 -3.41 1.96
N ASP A 506 -20.92 -3.61 0.99
CA ASP A 506 -21.00 -4.79 0.14
C ASP A 506 -19.71 -5.02 -0.64
N THR A 507 -19.23 -3.99 -1.35
CA THR A 507 -17.98 -4.04 -2.13
C THR A 507 -16.77 -4.32 -1.23
N ALA A 508 -16.71 -3.69 -0.05
CA ALA A 508 -15.65 -3.92 0.92
C ALA A 508 -15.61 -5.38 1.38
N TYR A 509 -16.79 -5.96 1.67
CA TYR A 509 -16.88 -7.36 2.07
C TYR A 509 -16.57 -8.34 0.92
N LEU A 510 -17.10 -8.09 -0.30
CA LEU A 510 -16.82 -8.91 -1.49
C LEU A 510 -15.31 -8.92 -1.80
N MET A 511 -14.64 -7.76 -1.69
CA MET A 511 -13.19 -7.69 -1.87
C MET A 511 -12.43 -8.43 -0.76
N THR A 512 -12.90 -8.34 0.50
CA THR A 512 -12.34 -9.10 1.62
C THR A 512 -12.45 -10.60 1.38
N ASP A 513 -13.59 -11.07 0.89
CA ASP A 513 -13.82 -12.48 0.58
C ASP A 513 -12.85 -12.98 -0.53
N LEU A 514 -12.66 -12.20 -1.60
CA LEU A 514 -11.65 -12.50 -2.63
C LEU A 514 -10.23 -12.58 -2.06
N LEU A 515 -9.89 -11.70 -1.12
CA LEU A 515 -8.56 -11.67 -0.49
C LEU A 515 -8.37 -12.79 0.54
N ARG A 516 -9.45 -13.32 1.13
CA ARG A 516 -9.45 -14.55 1.94
C ARG A 516 -9.10 -15.77 1.09
N ASP A 517 -9.60 -15.85 -0.14
CA ASP A 517 -9.18 -16.91 -1.06
C ASP A 517 -7.70 -16.78 -1.45
N GLY A 518 -7.18 -15.55 -1.55
CA GLY A 518 -5.75 -15.31 -1.67
C GLY A 518 -4.92 -15.91 -0.53
N VAL A 519 -5.48 -15.97 0.68
CA VAL A 519 -4.90 -16.65 1.84
C VAL A 519 -5.15 -18.15 1.80
N LYS A 520 -6.35 -18.59 1.45
CA LYS A 520 -6.74 -20.00 1.49
C LYS A 520 -5.94 -20.85 0.50
N TYR A 521 -5.79 -20.43 -0.74
CA TYR A 521 -5.11 -21.20 -1.79
C TYR A 521 -4.25 -20.34 -2.75
N GLY A 522 -4.19 -19.02 -2.55
CA GLY A 522 -3.50 -18.10 -3.42
C GLY A 522 -2.07 -17.73 -2.98
N THR A 523 -1.63 -16.56 -3.42
CA THR A 523 -0.26 -16.06 -3.20
C THR A 523 0.06 -15.74 -1.75
N SER A 524 -0.93 -15.54 -0.89
CA SER A 524 -0.79 -15.29 0.56
C SER A 524 -0.99 -16.52 1.43
N SER A 525 -0.90 -17.74 0.88
CA SER A 525 -1.29 -19.00 1.54
C SER A 525 -0.49 -19.33 2.80
N ARG A 526 0.66 -18.71 3.06
CA ARG A 526 1.39 -18.86 4.33
C ARG A 526 0.58 -18.33 5.53
N LEU A 527 -0.34 -17.36 5.31
CA LEU A 527 -1.24 -16.84 6.33
C LEU A 527 -2.36 -17.82 6.72
N ASN A 528 -2.66 -18.81 5.88
CA ASN A 528 -3.67 -19.85 6.18
C ASN A 528 -3.34 -20.71 7.42
N LYS A 529 -2.14 -20.55 7.98
CA LYS A 529 -1.73 -21.19 9.24
C LYS A 529 -2.19 -20.44 10.49
N LEU A 530 -2.70 -19.23 10.35
CA LEU A 530 -3.25 -18.46 11.46
C LEU A 530 -4.62 -19.03 11.87
N PRO A 531 -4.92 -19.07 13.19
CA PRO A 531 -6.15 -19.69 13.69
C PRO A 531 -7.37 -18.74 13.69
N PHE A 532 -7.33 -17.68 12.90
CA PHE A 532 -8.38 -16.66 12.80
C PHE A 532 -8.51 -16.14 11.37
N ASP A 533 -9.61 -15.45 11.10
CA ASP A 533 -9.90 -14.90 9.79
C ASP A 533 -8.90 -13.79 9.40
N VAL A 534 -8.33 -13.92 8.21
CA VAL A 534 -7.37 -12.96 7.68
C VAL A 534 -7.50 -12.85 6.16
N ALA A 535 -7.43 -11.65 5.65
CA ALA A 535 -7.40 -11.36 4.23
C ALA A 535 -6.03 -10.78 3.85
N GLY A 536 -5.52 -11.09 2.65
CA GLY A 536 -4.17 -10.66 2.31
C GLY A 536 -3.86 -10.61 0.83
N LYS A 537 -2.91 -9.77 0.47
CA LYS A 537 -2.40 -9.60 -0.88
C LYS A 537 -0.89 -9.42 -0.91
N THR A 538 -0.25 -10.08 -1.85
CA THR A 538 1.19 -9.94 -2.10
C THR A 538 1.47 -8.99 -3.26
N GLY A 539 2.63 -8.34 -3.21
CA GLY A 539 3.21 -7.56 -4.29
C GLY A 539 4.61 -8.05 -4.63
N THR A 540 4.97 -7.99 -5.89
CA THR A 540 6.32 -8.31 -6.38
C THR A 540 6.60 -7.42 -7.58
N VAL A 541 7.77 -6.78 -7.59
CA VAL A 541 8.26 -5.96 -8.69
C VAL A 541 9.48 -6.66 -9.27
N ALA A 542 9.26 -7.32 -10.41
CA ALA A 542 10.32 -8.07 -11.09
C ALA A 542 11.17 -7.17 -12.00
N VAL A 543 12.45 -7.47 -12.10
CA VAL A 543 13.36 -6.83 -13.05
C VAL A 543 13.20 -7.50 -14.42
N LYS A 544 12.83 -6.71 -15.43
CA LYS A 544 12.53 -7.22 -16.78
C LYS A 544 13.71 -7.97 -17.36
N GLY A 545 13.48 -9.18 -17.84
CA GLY A 545 14.50 -10.01 -18.50
C GLY A 545 15.47 -10.73 -17.56
N THR A 546 15.24 -10.67 -16.25
CA THR A 546 16.05 -11.33 -15.23
C THR A 546 15.18 -12.21 -14.32
N ASN A 547 15.84 -12.99 -13.45
CA ASN A 547 15.18 -13.69 -12.34
C ASN A 547 15.41 -12.95 -11.01
N LEU A 548 15.27 -11.63 -11.02
CA LEU A 548 15.48 -10.77 -9.84
C LEU A 548 14.24 -9.91 -9.58
N ASN A 549 14.06 -9.50 -8.32
CA ASN A 549 13.03 -8.57 -7.90
C ASN A 549 13.67 -7.34 -7.25
N THR A 550 13.07 -6.16 -7.42
CA THR A 550 13.49 -4.94 -6.72
C THR A 550 12.79 -4.77 -5.39
N ASP A 551 11.49 -5.06 -5.37
CA ASP A 551 10.62 -4.83 -4.22
C ASP A 551 9.61 -5.98 -4.08
N VAL A 552 9.38 -6.41 -2.85
CA VAL A 552 8.36 -7.38 -2.52
C VAL A 552 7.54 -6.94 -1.31
N TYR A 553 6.24 -7.24 -1.34
CA TYR A 553 5.28 -6.78 -0.34
C TYR A 553 4.36 -7.91 0.12
N SER A 554 3.92 -7.82 1.36
CA SER A 554 2.74 -8.50 1.85
C SER A 554 1.91 -7.53 2.69
N VAL A 555 0.66 -7.36 2.33
CA VAL A 555 -0.33 -6.60 3.11
C VAL A 555 -1.42 -7.56 3.51
N ALA A 556 -1.69 -7.65 4.80
CA ALA A 556 -2.78 -8.47 5.33
C ALA A 556 -3.53 -7.73 6.43
N TYR A 557 -4.79 -8.07 6.61
CA TYR A 557 -5.62 -7.45 7.62
C TYR A 557 -6.60 -8.44 8.24
N THR A 558 -7.00 -8.12 9.46
CA THR A 558 -8.11 -8.71 10.20
C THR A 558 -9.23 -7.67 10.32
N SER A 559 -10.25 -7.95 11.09
CA SER A 559 -11.26 -6.95 11.45
C SER A 559 -10.70 -5.77 12.28
N SER A 560 -9.55 -5.95 12.93
CA SER A 560 -8.99 -5.00 13.90
C SER A 560 -7.80 -4.22 13.39
N ASP A 561 -6.85 -4.89 12.73
CA ASP A 561 -5.58 -4.29 12.32
C ASP A 561 -5.21 -4.64 10.87
N THR A 562 -4.49 -3.72 10.24
CA THR A 562 -3.85 -3.93 8.93
C THR A 562 -2.33 -3.89 9.10
N VAL A 563 -1.65 -4.94 8.66
CA VAL A 563 -0.20 -5.12 8.71
C VAL A 563 0.37 -5.13 7.31
N GLY A 564 1.40 -4.33 7.08
CA GLY A 564 2.14 -4.33 5.83
C GLY A 564 3.63 -4.45 6.03
N VAL A 565 4.28 -5.29 5.23
CA VAL A 565 5.74 -5.46 5.21
C VAL A 565 6.24 -5.32 3.79
N TRP A 566 7.34 -4.59 3.65
CA TRP A 566 8.16 -4.47 2.45
C TRP A 566 9.55 -5.07 2.70
N LEU A 567 10.07 -5.76 1.69
CA LEU A 567 11.47 -6.16 1.58
C LEU A 567 12.02 -5.65 0.24
N GLY A 568 13.22 -5.12 0.27
CA GLY A 568 13.90 -4.59 -0.91
C GLY A 568 15.23 -3.97 -0.52
N ASN A 569 15.67 -2.97 -1.27
CA ASN A 569 16.80 -2.14 -0.88
C ASN A 569 16.47 -0.67 -1.15
N TYR A 570 16.97 0.21 -0.31
CA TYR A 570 16.77 1.67 -0.47
C TYR A 570 17.47 2.20 -1.72
N THR A 571 18.52 1.52 -2.19
CA THR A 571 19.17 1.86 -3.45
C THR A 571 18.52 1.11 -4.62
N LEU A 572 18.53 1.71 -5.82
CA LEU A 572 18.06 1.06 -7.06
C LEU A 572 19.20 0.39 -7.83
N ASP A 573 20.39 0.22 -7.24
CA ASP A 573 21.52 -0.44 -7.86
C ASP A 573 21.23 -1.95 -7.99
N GLU A 574 21.48 -2.52 -9.17
CA GLU A 574 21.17 -3.91 -9.50
C GLU A 574 21.83 -4.93 -8.56
N GLN A 575 23.00 -4.63 -8.01
CA GLN A 575 23.70 -5.50 -7.06
C GLN A 575 22.91 -5.75 -5.77
N TYR A 576 21.90 -4.94 -5.47
CA TYR A 576 21.06 -5.08 -4.28
C TYR A 576 19.69 -5.72 -4.57
N ASN A 577 19.41 -6.12 -5.81
CA ASN A 577 18.16 -6.79 -6.14
C ASN A 577 18.01 -8.13 -5.43
N LEU A 578 16.77 -8.49 -5.16
CA LEU A 578 16.39 -9.75 -4.51
C LEU A 578 16.42 -10.90 -5.52
N GLU A 579 16.80 -12.10 -5.10
CA GLU A 579 16.63 -13.30 -5.90
C GLU A 579 15.13 -13.55 -6.19
N GLY A 580 14.81 -14.10 -7.37
CA GLY A 580 13.42 -14.30 -7.79
C GLY A 580 12.64 -15.27 -6.93
N SER A 581 13.31 -16.16 -6.18
CA SER A 581 12.71 -17.00 -5.15
C SER A 581 12.17 -16.21 -3.95
N ASN A 582 12.69 -14.99 -3.71
CA ASN A 582 12.17 -14.07 -2.72
C ASN A 582 11.10 -13.18 -3.38
N ASN A 583 9.86 -13.61 -3.30
CA ASN A 583 8.68 -12.89 -3.77
C ASN A 583 7.76 -12.56 -2.59
N GLY A 584 6.72 -11.74 -2.82
CA GLY A 584 5.81 -11.31 -1.76
C GLY A 584 5.16 -12.45 -0.98
N GLY A 585 4.92 -13.60 -1.62
CA GLY A 585 4.34 -14.79 -0.99
C GLY A 585 5.31 -15.61 -0.12
N THR A 586 6.58 -15.25 -0.07
CA THR A 586 7.60 -15.96 0.70
C THR A 586 7.89 -15.29 2.04
N TYR A 587 8.99 -14.55 2.13
CA TYR A 587 9.48 -14.01 3.40
C TYR A 587 8.63 -12.86 3.94
N CYS A 588 8.17 -11.93 3.10
CA CYS A 588 7.26 -10.88 3.53
C CYS A 588 5.98 -11.43 4.16
N THR A 589 5.34 -12.42 3.51
CA THR A 589 4.14 -13.06 4.05
C THR A 589 4.43 -13.83 5.33
N SER A 590 5.63 -14.44 5.46
CA SER A 590 6.03 -15.10 6.70
C SER A 590 6.24 -14.10 7.84
N MET A 591 6.86 -12.94 7.57
CA MET A 591 7.00 -11.87 8.56
C MET A 591 5.63 -11.36 9.03
N VAL A 592 4.72 -11.07 8.09
CA VAL A 592 3.34 -10.65 8.43
C VAL A 592 2.63 -11.71 9.27
N LYS A 593 2.79 -13.00 8.92
CA LYS A 593 2.24 -14.11 9.71
C LYS A 593 2.76 -14.10 11.14
N ASP A 594 4.09 -13.98 11.32
CA ASP A 594 4.70 -13.98 12.65
C ASP A 594 4.25 -12.77 13.49
N VAL A 595 4.14 -11.58 12.88
CA VAL A 595 3.57 -10.39 13.53
C VAL A 595 2.14 -10.66 14.02
N MET A 596 1.25 -11.11 13.13
CA MET A 596 -0.14 -11.36 13.48
C MET A 596 -0.31 -12.50 14.48
N GLN A 597 0.49 -13.54 14.37
CA GLN A 597 0.49 -14.65 15.32
C GLN A 597 0.88 -14.20 16.72
N SER A 598 1.86 -13.30 16.85
CA SER A 598 2.28 -12.75 18.14
C SER A 598 1.23 -11.77 18.69
N MET A 599 0.77 -10.81 17.88
CA MET A 599 -0.25 -9.82 18.28
C MET A 599 -1.50 -10.47 18.83
N TYR A 600 -1.95 -11.57 18.24
CA TYR A 600 -3.21 -12.24 18.58
C TYR A 600 -3.02 -13.55 19.35
N ALA A 601 -1.85 -13.74 19.98
CA ALA A 601 -1.56 -14.97 20.73
C ALA A 601 -2.53 -15.23 21.89
N THR A 602 -3.03 -14.18 22.52
CA THR A 602 -3.93 -14.27 23.70
C THR A 602 -5.39 -13.94 23.37
N THR A 603 -5.61 -13.03 22.42
CA THR A 603 -6.97 -12.54 22.07
C THR A 603 -7.10 -12.47 20.55
N PRO A 604 -7.70 -13.47 19.92
CA PRO A 604 -7.89 -13.45 18.48
C PRO A 604 -8.85 -12.32 18.07
N PRO A 605 -8.70 -11.77 16.86
CA PRO A 605 -9.63 -10.78 16.34
C PRO A 605 -10.99 -11.44 16.06
N ALA A 606 -12.05 -10.64 16.00
CA ALA A 606 -13.34 -11.10 15.53
C ALA A 606 -13.28 -11.44 14.03
N ASP A 607 -14.17 -12.32 13.58
CA ASP A 607 -14.35 -12.58 12.15
C ASP A 607 -14.84 -11.33 11.41
N PHE A 608 -14.66 -11.30 10.08
CA PHE A 608 -15.19 -10.20 9.27
C PHE A 608 -16.71 -10.22 9.27
N ALA A 609 -17.32 -9.11 9.72
CA ALA A 609 -18.76 -8.97 9.77
C ALA A 609 -19.35 -8.86 8.35
N ARG A 610 -20.23 -9.79 8.00
CA ARG A 610 -20.95 -9.75 6.72
C ARG A 610 -22.08 -8.73 6.79
N PRO A 611 -22.13 -7.72 5.91
CA PRO A 611 -23.21 -6.75 5.87
C PRO A 611 -24.48 -7.35 5.26
N GLN A 612 -25.63 -6.77 5.59
CA GLN A 612 -26.93 -7.18 5.03
C GLN A 612 -27.04 -6.91 3.52
N SER A 613 -26.22 -6.02 3.01
CA SER A 613 -26.11 -5.69 1.58
C SER A 613 -25.44 -6.77 0.74
N VAL A 614 -24.97 -7.86 1.36
CA VAL A 614 -24.38 -9.04 0.69
C VAL A 614 -25.29 -10.25 0.85
N VAL A 615 -25.72 -10.81 -0.27
CA VAL A 615 -26.60 -11.99 -0.34
C VAL A 615 -25.85 -13.20 -0.88
N THR A 616 -26.30 -14.41 -0.49
CA THR A 616 -25.84 -15.66 -1.12
C THR A 616 -26.92 -16.13 -2.08
N LEU A 617 -26.52 -16.47 -3.29
CA LEU A 617 -27.41 -17.02 -4.32
C LEU A 617 -26.79 -18.28 -4.90
N LYS A 618 -27.64 -19.22 -5.29
CA LYS A 618 -27.24 -20.41 -6.04
C LYS A 618 -27.16 -20.06 -7.52
N ILE A 619 -25.98 -20.26 -8.13
CA ILE A 619 -25.75 -20.04 -9.55
C ILE A 619 -25.51 -21.36 -10.26
N ASP A 620 -25.81 -21.40 -11.55
CA ASP A 620 -25.56 -22.57 -12.42
C ASP A 620 -24.09 -22.53 -12.88
N GLU A 621 -23.25 -23.36 -12.25
CA GLU A 621 -21.81 -23.49 -12.55
C GLU A 621 -21.59 -24.01 -13.98
N LYS A 622 -22.41 -24.94 -14.46
CA LYS A 622 -22.31 -25.47 -15.84
C LYS A 622 -22.55 -24.38 -16.87
N ASN A 623 -23.58 -23.53 -16.67
CA ASN A 623 -23.83 -22.40 -17.54
C ASN A 623 -22.68 -21.37 -17.48
N LEU A 624 -22.11 -21.15 -16.27
CA LEU A 624 -20.98 -20.26 -16.09
C LEU A 624 -19.75 -20.75 -16.86
N ASP A 625 -19.46 -22.05 -16.82
CA ASP A 625 -18.28 -22.62 -17.48
C ASP A 625 -18.45 -22.70 -19.01
N GLU A 626 -19.64 -23.07 -19.50
CA GLU A 626 -19.91 -23.22 -20.93
C GLU A 626 -20.19 -21.90 -21.65
N ASN A 627 -20.93 -20.99 -21.00
CA ASN A 627 -21.42 -19.75 -21.62
C ASN A 627 -20.76 -18.49 -21.08
N HIS A 628 -19.94 -18.59 -20.03
CA HIS A 628 -19.25 -17.50 -19.35
C HIS A 628 -20.19 -16.39 -18.85
N THR A 629 -21.45 -16.75 -18.58
CA THR A 629 -22.50 -15.83 -18.10
C THR A 629 -23.05 -16.33 -16.77
N ILE A 630 -23.31 -15.41 -15.85
CA ILE A 630 -23.83 -15.73 -14.53
C ILE A 630 -25.34 -15.85 -14.62
N LYS A 631 -25.89 -17.04 -14.31
CA LYS A 631 -27.33 -17.27 -14.17
C LYS A 631 -27.62 -17.98 -12.87
N LEU A 632 -28.80 -17.71 -12.31
CA LEU A 632 -29.28 -18.41 -11.14
C LEU A 632 -29.54 -19.87 -11.50
N ALA A 633 -29.24 -20.77 -10.60
CA ALA A 633 -29.64 -22.16 -10.69
C ALA A 633 -31.19 -22.25 -10.63
N ASP A 634 -31.80 -22.99 -11.54
CA ASP A 634 -33.24 -23.28 -11.45
C ASP A 634 -33.52 -24.42 -10.45
N GLU A 635 -34.77 -24.69 -10.18
CA GLU A 635 -35.20 -25.73 -9.24
C GLU A 635 -34.80 -27.17 -9.64
N ASN A 636 -34.48 -27.41 -10.92
CA ASN A 636 -34.04 -28.68 -11.45
C ASN A 636 -32.53 -28.76 -11.67
N CYS A 637 -31.79 -27.69 -11.33
CA CYS A 637 -30.34 -27.67 -11.44
C CYS A 637 -29.73 -28.70 -10.49
N PRO A 638 -28.95 -29.68 -11.01
CA PRO A 638 -28.30 -30.67 -10.18
C PRO A 638 -27.41 -30.02 -9.12
N GLU A 639 -27.39 -30.62 -7.91
CA GLU A 639 -26.61 -30.09 -6.79
C GLU A 639 -25.12 -29.92 -7.14
N ARG A 640 -24.57 -30.86 -7.95
CA ARG A 640 -23.18 -30.79 -8.43
C ARG A 640 -22.86 -29.63 -9.36
N TYR A 641 -23.87 -28.97 -9.92
CA TYR A 641 -23.75 -27.76 -10.75
C TYR A 641 -24.31 -26.51 -10.06
N SER A 642 -24.81 -26.65 -8.84
CA SER A 642 -25.33 -25.55 -8.02
C SER A 642 -24.24 -25.00 -7.12
N LEU A 643 -23.69 -23.85 -7.46
CA LEU A 643 -22.64 -23.16 -6.70
C LEU A 643 -23.24 -22.04 -5.84
N ASP A 644 -23.00 -22.08 -4.53
CA ASP A 644 -23.33 -20.96 -3.66
C ASP A 644 -22.28 -19.85 -3.84
N GLU A 645 -22.72 -18.66 -4.27
CA GLU A 645 -21.86 -17.50 -4.47
C GLU A 645 -22.47 -16.24 -3.83
N ILE A 646 -21.61 -15.33 -3.40
CA ILE A 646 -22.01 -14.08 -2.75
C ILE A 646 -22.03 -12.90 -3.73
N PHE A 647 -23.06 -12.07 -3.61
CA PHE A 647 -23.29 -10.93 -4.47
C PHE A 647 -23.66 -9.67 -3.65
N SER A 648 -23.37 -8.52 -4.20
CA SER A 648 -23.99 -7.27 -3.78
C SER A 648 -25.48 -7.32 -4.08
N GLU A 649 -26.33 -6.96 -3.10
CA GLU A 649 -27.78 -6.83 -3.32
C GLU A 649 -28.09 -5.84 -4.46
N ARG A 650 -27.21 -4.85 -4.69
CA ARG A 650 -27.35 -3.84 -5.78
C ARG A 650 -27.18 -4.43 -7.18
N PHE A 651 -26.34 -5.47 -7.32
CA PHE A 651 -25.90 -5.99 -8.61
C PHE A 651 -26.03 -7.52 -8.72
N LYS A 652 -26.92 -8.12 -7.94
CA LYS A 652 -27.17 -9.56 -7.98
C LYS A 652 -27.76 -9.98 -9.32
N PRO A 653 -27.44 -11.18 -9.82
CA PRO A 653 -28.05 -11.73 -11.03
C PRO A 653 -29.54 -11.94 -10.83
N SER A 654 -30.32 -11.76 -11.89
CA SER A 654 -31.78 -11.96 -11.90
C SER A 654 -32.23 -12.99 -12.92
N GLU A 655 -31.38 -13.36 -13.89
CA GLU A 655 -31.71 -14.36 -14.92
C GLU A 655 -31.47 -15.76 -14.38
N THR A 656 -32.44 -16.65 -14.58
CA THR A 656 -32.33 -18.06 -14.22
C THR A 656 -31.84 -18.88 -15.42
N SER A 657 -31.06 -19.91 -15.18
CA SER A 657 -30.62 -20.85 -16.22
C SER A 657 -31.81 -21.59 -16.82
N THR A 658 -31.74 -21.88 -18.10
CA THR A 658 -32.71 -22.68 -18.82
C THR A 658 -32.15 -24.03 -19.27
N LEU A 659 -30.96 -24.41 -18.78
CA LEU A 659 -30.30 -25.65 -19.21
C LEU A 659 -31.05 -26.90 -18.76
N TYR A 660 -31.82 -26.80 -17.67
CA TYR A 660 -32.51 -27.97 -17.04
C TYR A 660 -34.02 -27.94 -17.19
N THR A 661 -34.57 -27.14 -18.10
CA THR A 661 -36.01 -26.99 -18.31
C THR A 661 -36.62 -28.12 -19.17
N ASP A 662 -35.79 -28.81 -19.96
CA ASP A 662 -36.29 -29.95 -20.78
C ASP A 662 -36.35 -31.22 -19.97
N LEU A 663 -37.54 -31.52 -19.42
CA LEU A 663 -37.82 -32.70 -18.62
C LEU A 663 -38.32 -33.87 -19.48
N SER A 664 -38.43 -33.73 -20.80
CA SER A 664 -38.95 -34.75 -21.68
C SER A 664 -38.07 -36.01 -21.66
N CYS A 665 -38.71 -37.16 -21.70
CA CYS A 665 -38.09 -38.48 -21.85
C CYS A 665 -38.88 -39.29 -22.88
N ASP A 666 -38.32 -39.41 -24.07
CA ASP A 666 -38.84 -40.32 -25.08
C ASP A 666 -38.18 -41.67 -24.87
N PHE A 667 -39.00 -42.70 -24.79
CA PHE A 667 -38.52 -44.06 -24.65
C PHE A 667 -39.26 -44.98 -25.61
N ASP A 668 -38.67 -46.14 -25.92
CA ASP A 668 -39.33 -47.22 -26.67
C ASP A 668 -39.19 -48.55 -25.94
N VAL A 669 -40.12 -49.45 -26.23
CA VAL A 669 -40.13 -50.79 -25.63
C VAL A 669 -40.32 -51.80 -26.74
N THR A 670 -39.38 -52.73 -26.85
CA THR A 670 -39.46 -53.88 -27.77
C THR A 670 -39.49 -55.17 -26.99
N TYR A 671 -40.12 -56.15 -27.54
CA TYR A 671 -40.18 -57.53 -26.98
C TYR A 671 -39.29 -58.48 -27.80
N ASP A 672 -38.25 -59.02 -27.17
CA ASP A 672 -37.42 -60.06 -27.73
C ASP A 672 -38.05 -61.43 -27.43
N GLU A 673 -38.66 -61.99 -28.45
CA GLU A 673 -39.31 -63.27 -28.35
C GLU A 673 -38.31 -64.41 -28.10
N SER A 674 -37.12 -64.38 -28.62
CA SER A 674 -36.09 -65.42 -28.52
C SER A 674 -35.59 -65.61 -27.10
N GLU A 675 -35.44 -64.47 -26.34
CA GLU A 675 -34.95 -64.48 -24.96
C GLU A 675 -36.06 -64.22 -23.93
N ASN A 676 -37.31 -64.05 -24.37
CA ASN A 676 -38.50 -63.75 -23.55
C ASN A 676 -38.23 -62.52 -22.63
N LYS A 677 -37.68 -61.44 -23.18
CA LYS A 677 -37.37 -60.25 -22.45
C LYS A 677 -37.90 -58.96 -23.10
N ALA A 678 -38.28 -58.01 -22.30
CA ALA A 678 -38.54 -56.65 -22.74
C ALA A 678 -37.26 -55.86 -22.77
N ILE A 679 -37.06 -55.02 -23.80
CA ILE A 679 -35.93 -54.08 -23.94
C ILE A 679 -36.51 -52.68 -23.97
N VAL A 680 -36.25 -51.94 -22.92
CA VAL A 680 -36.61 -50.50 -22.79
C VAL A 680 -35.45 -49.68 -23.21
N THR A 681 -35.60 -48.82 -24.23
CA THR A 681 -34.56 -47.91 -24.73
C THR A 681 -35.00 -46.47 -24.57
N PHE A 682 -34.10 -45.58 -24.11
CA PHE A 682 -34.33 -44.16 -23.98
C PHE A 682 -33.00 -43.39 -24.06
N THR A 683 -33.06 -42.07 -24.19
CA THR A 683 -31.87 -41.21 -24.17
C THR A 683 -31.84 -40.47 -22.84
N PRO A 684 -30.94 -40.82 -21.91
CA PRO A 684 -30.82 -40.12 -20.67
C PRO A 684 -30.21 -38.73 -20.86
N LYS A 685 -30.63 -37.78 -20.01
CA LYS A 685 -29.99 -36.48 -19.84
C LYS A 685 -29.12 -36.53 -18.59
N ASP A 686 -27.98 -35.93 -18.65
CA ASP A 686 -26.94 -35.99 -17.61
C ASP A 686 -27.34 -35.31 -16.27
N TYR A 687 -28.40 -34.50 -16.29
CA TYR A 687 -28.94 -33.80 -15.12
C TYR A 687 -30.21 -34.42 -14.54
N LEU A 688 -30.68 -35.58 -15.06
CA LEU A 688 -31.89 -36.25 -14.60
C LEU A 688 -31.61 -37.70 -14.17
N SER A 689 -32.34 -38.12 -13.17
CA SER A 689 -32.41 -39.53 -12.76
C SER A 689 -33.68 -40.16 -13.30
N TYR A 690 -33.67 -41.47 -13.49
CA TYR A 690 -34.77 -42.19 -14.12
C TYR A 690 -35.15 -43.43 -13.30
N CYS A 691 -36.44 -43.65 -13.06
CA CYS A 691 -36.96 -44.90 -12.58
C CYS A 691 -37.78 -45.55 -13.67
N VAL A 692 -37.38 -46.74 -14.15
CA VAL A 692 -38.13 -47.53 -15.11
C VAL A 692 -39.07 -48.41 -14.34
N LEU A 693 -40.35 -48.31 -14.66
CA LEU A 693 -41.42 -49.10 -14.04
C LEU A 693 -42.00 -50.09 -15.05
N CYS A 694 -42.32 -51.26 -14.54
CA CYS A 694 -43.15 -52.29 -15.24
C CYS A 694 -44.34 -52.56 -14.37
N ASN A 695 -45.56 -52.32 -14.89
CA ASN A 695 -46.83 -52.50 -14.17
C ASN A 695 -46.80 -51.85 -12.77
N ASN A 696 -46.36 -50.59 -12.71
CA ASN A 696 -46.16 -49.78 -11.49
C ASN A 696 -45.12 -50.33 -10.49
N LYS A 697 -44.29 -51.28 -10.86
CA LYS A 697 -43.18 -51.76 -10.05
C LYS A 697 -41.87 -51.24 -10.65
N ILE A 698 -40.99 -50.67 -9.82
CA ILE A 698 -39.63 -50.23 -10.23
C ILE A 698 -38.86 -51.51 -10.62
N ILE A 699 -38.34 -51.52 -11.85
CA ILE A 699 -37.44 -52.53 -12.38
C ILE A 699 -36.03 -52.12 -12.56
N ALA A 700 -35.77 -50.78 -12.63
CA ALA A 700 -34.45 -50.20 -12.67
C ALA A 700 -34.49 -48.76 -12.16
N GLU A 701 -33.42 -48.37 -11.46
CA GLU A 701 -33.12 -46.98 -11.08
C GLU A 701 -31.80 -46.58 -11.73
N ILE A 702 -31.79 -45.45 -12.42
CA ILE A 702 -30.67 -44.93 -13.19
C ILE A 702 -30.39 -43.56 -12.67
N GLY A 703 -29.25 -43.39 -12.01
CA GLY A 703 -28.80 -42.11 -11.48
C GLY A 703 -28.48 -41.11 -12.57
N ASN A 704 -28.43 -39.84 -12.22
CA ASN A 704 -27.94 -38.80 -13.08
C ASN A 704 -26.49 -39.10 -13.53
N ASN A 705 -26.07 -38.56 -14.66
CA ASN A 705 -24.76 -38.84 -15.26
C ASN A 705 -24.53 -40.29 -15.71
N SER A 706 -25.60 -41.07 -15.95
CA SER A 706 -25.50 -42.42 -16.41
C SER A 706 -25.61 -42.51 -17.95
N ASP A 707 -24.72 -43.29 -18.57
CA ASP A 707 -24.76 -43.59 -20.00
C ASP A 707 -25.69 -44.76 -20.36
N VAL A 708 -26.42 -45.27 -19.40
CA VAL A 708 -27.32 -46.42 -19.61
C VAL A 708 -28.52 -46.02 -20.48
N LYS A 709 -28.56 -46.51 -21.70
CA LYS A 709 -29.59 -46.23 -22.70
C LYS A 709 -30.60 -47.39 -22.88
N THR A 710 -30.33 -48.54 -22.28
CA THR A 710 -31.10 -49.75 -22.49
C THR A 710 -31.27 -50.52 -21.18
N ILE A 711 -32.49 -50.91 -20.85
CA ILE A 711 -32.82 -51.76 -19.71
C ILE A 711 -33.49 -53.04 -20.24
N GLU A 712 -32.94 -54.19 -19.86
CA GLU A 712 -33.47 -55.46 -20.17
C GLU A 712 -34.29 -56.03 -18.97
N TYR A 713 -35.50 -56.50 -19.19
CA TYR A 713 -36.36 -57.08 -18.17
C TYR A 713 -36.84 -58.43 -18.61
N ALA A 714 -36.37 -59.51 -17.97
CA ALA A 714 -36.62 -60.92 -18.34
C ALA A 714 -37.67 -61.63 -17.47
N GLN A 715 -38.26 -60.95 -16.47
CA GLN A 715 -39.25 -61.55 -15.58
C GLN A 715 -40.68 -61.51 -16.19
N LEU A 716 -40.85 -62.03 -17.41
CA LEU A 716 -42.09 -61.95 -18.15
C LEU A 716 -42.83 -63.31 -18.14
N SER A 717 -44.11 -63.29 -17.81
CA SER A 717 -45.00 -64.44 -17.93
C SER A 717 -45.63 -64.49 -19.33
N PRO A 718 -45.82 -65.63 -19.88
CA PRO A 718 -46.52 -65.80 -21.19
C PRO A 718 -47.95 -65.21 -21.17
N ASN A 719 -48.47 -64.85 -22.33
CA ASN A 719 -49.84 -64.32 -22.52
C ASN A 719 -50.20 -63.16 -21.59
N THR A 720 -49.23 -62.29 -21.32
CA THR A 720 -49.40 -61.21 -20.35
C THR A 720 -49.07 -59.86 -20.99
N MET A 721 -49.91 -58.89 -20.70
CA MET A 721 -49.61 -57.51 -21.09
C MET A 721 -48.77 -56.82 -20.01
N TYR A 722 -47.68 -56.26 -20.41
CA TYR A 722 -46.80 -55.47 -19.55
C TYR A 722 -46.75 -54.01 -20.04
N THR A 723 -46.96 -53.06 -19.10
CA THR A 723 -46.91 -51.66 -19.40
C THR A 723 -45.68 -51.08 -18.71
N PHE A 724 -44.83 -50.40 -19.51
CA PHE A 724 -43.63 -49.76 -19.06
C PHE A 724 -43.83 -48.25 -19.04
N GLU A 725 -43.32 -47.61 -18.03
CA GLU A 725 -43.32 -46.15 -17.81
C GLU A 725 -41.95 -45.72 -17.27
N ILE A 726 -41.58 -44.50 -17.50
CA ILE A 726 -40.39 -43.92 -16.90
C ILE A 726 -40.79 -42.72 -16.04
N GLU A 727 -40.40 -42.74 -14.78
CA GLU A 727 -40.40 -41.54 -13.92
C GLU A 727 -39.08 -40.83 -14.07
N VAL A 728 -39.14 -39.54 -14.43
CA VAL A 728 -38.00 -38.63 -14.48
C VAL A 728 -37.91 -37.91 -13.14
N ARG A 729 -36.75 -37.91 -12.52
CA ARG A 729 -36.55 -37.41 -11.18
C ARG A 729 -35.38 -36.42 -11.14
N ASN A 730 -35.42 -35.48 -10.19
CA ASN A 730 -34.28 -34.58 -9.88
C ASN A 730 -33.28 -35.27 -8.91
N ASP A 731 -32.21 -34.56 -8.55
CA ASP A 731 -31.18 -35.02 -7.60
C ASP A 731 -31.73 -35.29 -6.19
N PHE A 732 -32.87 -34.68 -5.84
CA PHE A 732 -33.55 -34.89 -4.55
C PHE A 732 -34.54 -36.06 -4.58
N ASN A 733 -34.57 -36.78 -5.71
CA ASN A 733 -35.49 -37.95 -5.94
C ASN A 733 -36.99 -37.55 -6.06
N ASP A 734 -37.29 -36.26 -6.28
CA ASP A 734 -38.65 -35.82 -6.58
C ASP A 734 -39.04 -36.22 -8.00
N VAL A 735 -40.27 -36.72 -8.16
CA VAL A 735 -40.80 -37.07 -9.48
C VAL A 735 -41.22 -35.80 -10.20
N LEU A 736 -40.47 -35.43 -11.23
CA LEU A 736 -40.71 -34.24 -12.05
C LEU A 736 -41.71 -34.48 -13.15
N PHE A 737 -41.65 -35.69 -13.75
CA PHE A 737 -42.48 -36.09 -14.88
C PHE A 737 -42.60 -37.59 -14.93
N LYS A 738 -43.75 -38.12 -15.43
CA LYS A 738 -43.97 -39.51 -15.72
C LYS A 738 -44.43 -39.68 -17.16
N THR A 739 -43.76 -40.55 -17.90
CA THR A 739 -44.10 -40.81 -19.31
C THR A 739 -45.48 -41.54 -19.44
N LYS A 740 -46.08 -41.42 -20.64
CA LYS A 740 -47.19 -42.25 -20.97
C LYS A 740 -46.71 -43.70 -21.13
N GLY A 741 -47.45 -44.64 -20.58
CA GLY A 741 -47.11 -46.08 -20.64
C GLY A 741 -47.07 -46.61 -22.07
N LYS A 742 -46.04 -47.40 -22.38
CA LYS A 742 -45.98 -48.25 -23.59
C LYS A 742 -46.10 -49.70 -23.20
N SER A 743 -46.94 -50.48 -23.95
CA SER A 743 -47.24 -51.85 -23.60
C SER A 743 -46.74 -52.84 -24.65
N ILE A 744 -46.27 -53.96 -24.17
CA ILE A 744 -45.96 -55.12 -24.95
C ILE A 744 -46.89 -56.28 -24.53
N TYR A 745 -47.14 -57.21 -25.43
CA TYR A 745 -47.85 -58.44 -25.14
C TYR A 745 -46.93 -59.63 -25.39
N THR A 746 -46.71 -60.46 -24.35
CA THR A 746 -45.85 -61.64 -24.45
C THR A 746 -46.58 -62.76 -25.13
N LYS A 747 -45.97 -63.47 -26.05
CA LYS A 747 -46.55 -64.60 -26.74
C LYS A 747 -46.60 -65.83 -25.85
N ASN A 748 -47.46 -66.77 -26.23
CA ASN A 748 -47.58 -68.06 -25.56
C ASN A 748 -46.34 -68.92 -25.84
N SER A 749 -45.74 -69.54 -24.83
CA SER A 749 -44.60 -70.45 -25.00
C SER A 749 -44.85 -71.61 -25.97
N TYR A 750 -46.07 -71.80 -26.31
CA TYR A 750 -46.45 -72.85 -27.32
C TYR A 750 -46.29 -72.36 -28.76
N ASP A 751 -46.37 -71.11 -29.07
CA ASP A 751 -46.19 -70.58 -30.44
C ASP A 751 -44.74 -70.65 -30.96
N SER A 752 -43.76 -70.74 -30.08
CA SER A 752 -42.38 -70.97 -30.45
C SER A 752 -42.04 -72.42 -30.79
N LEU A 753 -42.79 -73.34 -30.27
CA LEU A 753 -42.63 -74.77 -30.53
C LEU A 753 -43.29 -75.21 -31.86
N ILE A 754 -44.21 -74.44 -32.41
CA ILE A 754 -44.89 -74.73 -33.64
C ILE A 754 -44.10 -74.36 -34.91
N LYS A 755 -43.13 -73.54 -34.79
CA LYS A 755 -42.30 -73.07 -35.94
C LYS A 755 -41.24 -74.07 -36.40
N ASP A 756 -40.87 -75.05 -35.58
CA ASP A 756 -39.84 -76.04 -35.93
C ASP A 756 -40.35 -77.38 -36.40
N GLU A 757 -41.65 -77.61 -36.37
CA GLU A 757 -42.24 -78.75 -37.04
C GLU A 757 -42.98 -78.34 -38.33
N ILE A 758 -42.24 -78.22 -39.41
CA ILE A 758 -42.84 -78.30 -40.75
C ILE A 758 -43.35 -79.71 -40.90
N ILE A 759 -44.60 -79.92 -40.51
CA ILE A 759 -45.32 -81.10 -40.93
C ILE A 759 -45.58 -80.92 -42.41
N THR A 760 -44.75 -81.58 -43.23
CA THR A 760 -44.98 -81.69 -44.63
C THR A 760 -46.36 -82.43 -44.85
N ASP A 761 -47.12 -82.00 -45.83
CA ASP A 761 -48.49 -82.40 -46.18
C ASP A 761 -48.71 -83.93 -46.40
N GLU A 762 -47.68 -84.74 -46.27
CA GLU A 762 -47.80 -86.22 -46.42
C GLU A 762 -48.21 -86.96 -45.13
N LYS A 763 -48.31 -86.38 -43.97
CA LYS A 763 -48.71 -87.04 -42.72
C LYS A 763 -50.14 -86.72 -42.23
N LEU A 764 -50.86 -85.85 -42.90
CA LEU A 764 -52.20 -85.41 -42.49
C LEU A 764 -53.35 -86.31 -43.07
N SER A 765 -53.05 -87.39 -43.87
CA SER A 765 -54.06 -88.30 -44.46
C SER A 765 -54.48 -89.49 -43.57
N TRP A 766 -53.98 -89.56 -42.31
CA TRP A 766 -54.25 -90.70 -41.43
C TRP A 766 -55.00 -90.37 -40.13
N TYR A 767 -55.48 -89.19 -39.95
CA TYR A 767 -56.22 -88.86 -38.72
C TYR A 767 -57.69 -88.41 -38.93
N PHE A 768 -58.27 -88.64 -40.13
CA PHE A 768 -59.72 -88.52 -40.34
C PHE A 768 -60.24 -89.77 -41.10
N LEU A 769 -60.44 -90.79 -40.31
CA LEU A 769 -61.46 -91.89 -40.49
C LEU A 769 -61.87 -92.32 -39.12
#